data_27c33d3a8eb4a416fd732de7fc062ab4
#
_entry.id   27c33d3a8eb4a416fd732de7fc062ab4
#
_cell.length_a   1.000
_cell.length_b   1.000
_cell.length_c   1.000
_cell.angle_alpha   90.00
_cell.angle_beta   90.00
_cell.angle_gamma   90.00
#
_symmetry.space_group_name_H-M   'P 1'
#
loop_
_entity.id
_entity.type
_entity.pdbx_description
1 polymer ?
#
loop_
_entity_poly.entity_id
_entity_poly.type
_entity_poly.pdbx_seq_one_letter_code
_entity_poly.pdbx_strand_id
1 'polypeptide(L)'
;LSYNYWMVCLFERAHASGAGNSFLMETSSNFFLLTSGCIDVRGFCELLFWGCDSEGAILVRIPRHRPVFFIYADVHLPADFEVERRRLEMRSFDGKAVDGLYFPSLAAYHEGRRKLAEAGIRTWESDVRPEERFLMERLIHGSARLRGKALIRDRYREFVNPRFEPSEWCPQLSTVSLDIETGTNGTLYSVAMDRSAEGIDTGSSSKGGKRIRIVGLLDERLPGPGYRSEELQLNEEEAPAQLCYLPTEISLLEFFVEKITELDPDLIIGWHVIGFDLTFLLERSRRLNFPLRIGRSKSVLRLVKQQGSLPIVNLEGRLVIDGPPLLRGASIRFSEWRLNTVANDVLGRGKSIPDEGRDKVAEIERRFREDKEALARYNLEDAILVTEIFEKTGVLRLMTTRSLITGLPPDQIHRSVAAFEHFFLPRLHRKGYVAPNRSDVHAGATTPGAMVFAGGFGLFEEVTVLDFKSLYPSLIQTFHIDPYSLLKAAEDPLVTPVNIDFSVSEHILPDYICKLMQRRTEAHDAKNDALAYAIKILMNSMYGVMGAANCRFYNTKLPTAITAIGRWVLESTAKQLRDWGYKVLYGDTDSVFVQLKDDERLDANAAGRDLAQRVDGYFREVIQSNFGVPSFLELEFEKHYVKLFLPRMRTNDEETAVKRYVGLLSDGSLDIKGMEFVRSDSTPLARDFQYELFRRYFNGEALAPWIRGVVGRLRNGEFDDKLVYKRRLSRRAADYKSPPPHVRAAKLLDPDGSRNIRRVEYLMTPTGPVPLELKPDEIDYNHYIEKQLRSLADDVLIHSGESFDAILGGKQLELF
;
A
#
# COMPACT_ATOMS: atom_id res chain seq x y z
N LEU A 1 18.22 18.64 -5.28
CA LEU A 1 19.55 19.12 -5.72
C LEU A 1 20.74 18.60 -4.89
N SER A 2 20.60 17.56 -4.03
CA SER A 2 21.71 17.06 -3.19
C SER A 2 21.97 15.55 -3.30
N TYR A 3 21.56 14.88 -4.38
CA TYR A 3 21.55 13.42 -4.44
C TYR A 3 22.84 12.74 -4.96
N ASN A 4 23.79 13.48 -5.53
CA ASN A 4 24.86 12.88 -6.33
C ASN A 4 26.32 13.21 -5.99
N TYR A 5 26.62 13.94 -4.94
CA TYR A 5 28.04 14.38 -4.75
C TYR A 5 28.90 13.49 -3.83
N TRP A 6 28.30 12.46 -3.16
CA TRP A 6 29.04 11.67 -2.15
C TRP A 6 29.36 10.21 -2.53
N MET A 7 29.02 9.77 -3.72
CA MET A 7 29.28 8.36 -4.14
C MET A 7 30.67 8.10 -4.78
N VAL A 8 31.46 9.13 -5.02
CA VAL A 8 32.69 8.99 -5.86
C VAL A 8 33.95 8.61 -5.10
N CYS A 9 34.07 8.83 -3.77
CA CYS A 9 35.39 8.84 -3.09
C CYS A 9 35.82 7.57 -2.36
N LEU A 10 35.15 6.44 -2.34
CA LEU A 10 35.53 5.29 -1.47
C LEU A 10 35.80 3.94 -2.15
N PHE A 11 35.71 3.85 -3.48
CA PHE A 11 35.92 2.54 -4.17
C PHE A 11 37.37 2.25 -4.64
N GLU A 12 38.31 3.17 -4.52
CA GLU A 12 39.68 2.97 -5.05
C GLU A 12 40.59 2.04 -4.23
N ARG A 13 40.21 1.59 -3.02
CA ARG A 13 41.10 0.81 -2.15
C ARG A 13 40.81 -0.68 -1.95
N ALA A 14 39.76 -1.23 -2.54
CA ALA A 14 39.39 -2.64 -2.30
C ALA A 14 39.85 -3.66 -3.38
N HIS A 15 40.56 -3.24 -4.39
CA HIS A 15 40.96 -4.14 -5.52
C HIS A 15 42.41 -4.59 -5.55
N ALA A 16 43.18 -4.40 -4.49
CA ALA A 16 44.57 -4.86 -4.44
C ALA A 16 44.80 -5.78 -3.24
N SER A 17 44.31 -7.00 -3.27
CA SER A 17 44.89 -8.20 -2.62
C SER A 17 43.89 -9.38 -2.69
N GLY A 18 44.23 -10.45 -3.35
CA GLY A 18 43.53 -11.73 -3.28
C GLY A 18 43.31 -12.37 -4.66
N ALA A 19 44.37 -12.83 -5.32
CA ALA A 19 44.25 -13.79 -6.41
C ALA A 19 43.82 -15.17 -5.88
N GLY A 20 42.50 -15.28 -5.58
CA GLY A 20 41.85 -16.58 -5.43
C GLY A 20 41.38 -17.05 -6.81
N ASN A 21 41.59 -18.32 -7.14
CA ASN A 21 41.17 -18.96 -8.39
C ASN A 21 39.72 -18.69 -8.71
N SER A 22 39.41 -17.72 -9.58
CA SER A 22 38.06 -17.44 -10.08
C SER A 22 37.77 -18.40 -11.22
N PHE A 23 36.97 -19.43 -10.95
CA PHE A 23 36.44 -20.31 -11.98
C PHE A 23 35.39 -19.58 -12.82
N LEU A 24 35.62 -19.42 -14.12
CA LEU A 24 34.65 -18.96 -15.11
C LEU A 24 33.82 -20.17 -15.57
N MET A 25 32.54 -20.22 -15.22
CA MET A 25 31.60 -21.21 -15.75
C MET A 25 30.61 -20.55 -16.68
N GLU A 26 30.44 -21.13 -17.89
CA GLU A 26 29.35 -20.74 -18.76
C GLU A 26 28.07 -21.38 -18.22
N THR A 27 27.09 -20.54 -17.84
CA THR A 27 25.89 -21.00 -17.15
C THR A 27 24.66 -20.20 -17.55
N SER A 28 23.50 -20.80 -17.30
CA SER A 28 22.19 -20.13 -17.37
C SER A 28 21.56 -20.18 -16.01
N SER A 29 21.21 -19.02 -15.44
CA SER A 29 20.57 -18.91 -14.14
C SER A 29 19.27 -18.14 -14.26
N ASN A 30 18.27 -18.53 -13.46
CA ASN A 30 17.17 -17.64 -13.17
C ASN A 30 17.71 -16.46 -12.33
N PHE A 31 17.01 -15.35 -12.33
CA PHE A 31 17.40 -14.16 -11.60
C PHE A 31 16.14 -13.42 -11.18
N PHE A 32 15.99 -13.16 -9.91
CA PHE A 32 14.96 -12.25 -9.38
C PHE A 32 15.62 -11.00 -8.83
N LEU A 33 15.15 -9.83 -9.28
CA LEU A 33 15.70 -8.53 -8.91
C LEU A 33 15.35 -8.16 -7.47
N LEU A 34 16.37 -7.89 -6.65
CA LEU A 34 16.23 -7.32 -5.31
C LEU A 34 16.49 -5.81 -5.34
N THR A 35 17.67 -5.39 -5.80
CA THR A 35 18.03 -3.98 -5.87
C THR A 35 18.72 -3.67 -7.20
N SER A 36 18.60 -2.40 -7.64
CA SER A 36 19.29 -1.90 -8.83
C SER A 36 19.93 -0.55 -8.56
N GLY A 37 20.96 -0.22 -9.31
CA GLY A 37 21.63 1.06 -9.24
C GLY A 37 22.62 1.25 -10.37
N CYS A 38 23.20 2.44 -10.44
CA CYS A 38 24.28 2.75 -11.36
C CYS A 38 25.38 3.55 -10.67
N ILE A 39 26.62 3.32 -11.08
CA ILE A 39 27.82 4.00 -10.57
C ILE A 39 28.75 4.35 -11.72
N ASP A 40 29.62 5.33 -11.50
CA ASP A 40 30.71 5.61 -12.44
C ASP A 40 31.98 4.86 -12.02
N VAL A 41 32.52 4.07 -12.95
CA VAL A 41 33.75 3.30 -12.78
C VAL A 41 34.73 3.73 -13.89
N ARG A 42 35.84 4.32 -13.51
CA ARG A 42 36.89 4.78 -14.44
C ARG A 42 36.33 5.67 -15.57
N GLY A 43 35.40 6.56 -15.26
CA GLY A 43 34.80 7.49 -16.23
C GLY A 43 33.72 6.91 -17.11
N PHE A 44 33.24 5.70 -16.82
CA PHE A 44 32.13 5.05 -17.53
C PHE A 44 31.01 4.68 -16.58
N CYS A 45 29.76 4.83 -17.02
CA CYS A 45 28.61 4.36 -16.26
C CYS A 45 28.55 2.83 -16.27
N GLU A 46 28.34 2.24 -15.10
CA GLU A 46 28.13 0.83 -14.90
C GLU A 46 26.80 0.58 -14.17
N LEU A 47 25.94 -0.29 -14.72
CA LEU A 47 24.71 -0.70 -14.06
C LEU A 47 24.96 -1.91 -13.18
N LEU A 48 24.36 -1.90 -12.01
CA LEU A 48 24.42 -2.95 -11.00
C LEU A 48 23.03 -3.47 -10.71
N PHE A 49 22.83 -4.79 -10.83
CA PHE A 49 21.58 -5.46 -10.48
C PHE A 49 21.90 -6.57 -9.49
N TRP A 50 21.43 -6.41 -8.25
CA TRP A 50 21.49 -7.45 -7.25
C TRP A 50 20.20 -8.24 -7.24
N GLY A 51 20.31 -9.54 -7.14
CA GLY A 51 19.19 -10.45 -7.08
C GLY A 51 19.58 -11.79 -6.51
N CYS A 52 18.70 -12.77 -6.68
CA CYS A 52 18.93 -14.13 -6.25
C CYS A 52 18.31 -15.14 -7.21
N ASP A 53 18.74 -16.39 -7.08
CA ASP A 53 18.06 -17.57 -7.62
C ASP A 53 17.99 -18.68 -6.56
N SER A 54 17.73 -19.92 -6.97
CA SER A 54 17.67 -21.09 -6.07
C SER A 54 19.03 -21.48 -5.45
N GLU A 55 20.13 -20.98 -5.99
CA GLU A 55 21.49 -21.28 -5.51
C GLU A 55 22.09 -20.13 -4.67
N GLY A 56 21.37 -19.01 -4.54
CA GLY A 56 21.75 -17.87 -3.72
C GLY A 56 21.87 -16.54 -4.47
N ALA A 57 22.68 -15.65 -3.95
CA ALA A 57 22.79 -14.29 -4.43
C ALA A 57 23.56 -14.17 -5.75
N ILE A 58 23.08 -13.22 -6.57
CA ILE A 58 23.67 -12.87 -7.86
C ILE A 58 23.88 -11.36 -7.94
N LEU A 59 25.06 -10.95 -8.41
CA LEU A 59 25.33 -9.59 -8.87
C LEU A 59 25.49 -9.61 -10.39
N VAL A 60 24.73 -8.79 -11.09
CA VAL A 60 24.92 -8.54 -12.52
C VAL A 60 25.48 -7.16 -12.72
N ARG A 61 26.56 -7.07 -13.48
CA ARG A 61 27.23 -5.83 -13.85
C ARG A 61 27.14 -5.61 -15.37
N ILE A 62 26.70 -4.42 -15.76
CA ILE A 62 26.68 -4.00 -17.16
C ILE A 62 27.66 -2.82 -17.28
N PRO A 63 28.93 -3.08 -17.60
CA PRO A 63 29.94 -2.05 -17.70
C PRO A 63 29.76 -1.21 -18.96
N ARG A 64 30.28 0.02 -18.94
CA ARG A 64 30.27 0.97 -20.06
C ARG A 64 28.89 1.19 -20.66
N HIS A 65 27.84 1.16 -19.81
CA HIS A 65 26.51 1.57 -20.21
C HIS A 65 26.52 3.05 -20.59
N ARG A 66 25.69 3.42 -21.57
CA ARG A 66 25.55 4.82 -22.00
C ARG A 66 24.19 5.36 -21.59
N PRO A 67 24.07 6.10 -20.50
CA PRO A 67 22.86 6.83 -20.17
C PRO A 67 22.40 7.71 -21.33
N VAL A 68 21.08 7.76 -21.57
CA VAL A 68 20.50 8.50 -22.70
C VAL A 68 19.29 9.30 -22.26
N PHE A 69 19.15 10.49 -22.83
CA PHE A 69 17.90 11.26 -22.89
C PHE A 69 17.76 11.91 -24.26
N PHE A 70 16.63 12.58 -24.53
CA PHE A 70 16.35 13.07 -25.87
C PHE A 70 16.17 14.59 -25.89
N ILE A 71 16.46 15.20 -27.05
CA ILE A 71 16.22 16.61 -27.38
C ILE A 71 15.53 16.71 -28.75
N TYR A 72 14.98 17.85 -29.09
CA TYR A 72 14.48 18.06 -30.45
C TYR A 72 15.61 17.98 -31.48
N ALA A 73 15.32 17.41 -32.65
CA ALA A 73 16.32 17.18 -33.68
C ALA A 73 16.85 18.48 -34.34
N ASP A 74 16.06 19.55 -34.29
CA ASP A 74 16.39 20.89 -34.82
C ASP A 74 17.18 21.78 -33.86
N VAL A 75 17.42 21.33 -32.63
CA VAL A 75 18.17 22.09 -31.62
C VAL A 75 19.67 22.03 -31.87
N HIS A 76 20.32 23.20 -31.81
CA HIS A 76 21.76 23.34 -31.83
C HIS A 76 22.29 23.26 -30.39
N LEU A 77 23.25 22.36 -30.17
CA LEU A 77 23.91 22.24 -28.87
C LEU A 77 24.92 23.37 -28.67
N PRO A 78 25.18 23.79 -27.42
CA PRO A 78 26.27 24.71 -27.09
C PRO A 78 27.63 24.23 -27.66
N ALA A 79 28.51 25.11 -28.03
CA ALA A 79 29.76 24.79 -28.71
C ALA A 79 30.72 23.92 -27.88
N ASP A 80 30.62 24.03 -26.52
CA ASP A 80 31.41 23.28 -25.55
C ASP A 80 30.69 22.00 -25.03
N PHE A 81 29.62 21.59 -25.73
CA PHE A 81 28.82 20.44 -25.32
C PHE A 81 29.21 19.18 -26.10
N GLU A 82 30.23 18.48 -25.57
CA GLU A 82 30.67 17.22 -26.17
C GLU A 82 29.80 16.05 -25.75
N VAL A 83 29.06 15.44 -26.69
CA VAL A 83 28.19 14.30 -26.46
C VAL A 83 27.99 13.52 -27.76
N GLU A 84 27.82 12.22 -27.67
CA GLU A 84 27.40 11.42 -28.82
C GLU A 84 25.93 11.68 -29.12
N ARG A 85 25.61 12.37 -30.20
CA ARG A 85 24.26 12.62 -30.68
C ARG A 85 23.93 11.64 -31.81
N ARG A 86 22.78 10.97 -31.68
CA ARG A 86 22.26 10.04 -32.68
C ARG A 86 20.90 10.48 -33.15
N ARG A 87 20.72 10.52 -34.45
CA ARG A 87 19.40 10.71 -35.06
C ARG A 87 18.55 9.46 -34.85
N LEU A 88 17.29 9.65 -34.49
CA LEU A 88 16.34 8.56 -34.21
C LEU A 88 15.09 8.73 -35.07
N GLU A 89 14.45 7.63 -35.42
CA GLU A 89 13.11 7.64 -36.03
C GLU A 89 12.02 7.74 -34.96
N MET A 90 12.15 8.76 -34.09
CA MET A 90 11.25 8.98 -32.97
C MET A 90 10.77 10.43 -32.93
N ARG A 91 9.62 10.63 -32.30
CA ARG A 91 8.99 11.92 -32.10
C ARG A 91 8.67 12.15 -30.62
N SER A 92 8.65 13.39 -30.23
CA SER A 92 8.10 13.80 -28.92
C SER A 92 6.58 13.76 -28.93
N PHE A 93 5.98 13.88 -27.76
CA PHE A 93 4.51 13.89 -27.60
C PHE A 93 3.82 15.08 -28.31
N ASP A 94 4.56 16.11 -28.68
CA ASP A 94 4.07 17.24 -29.51
C ASP A 94 4.36 17.06 -31.01
N GLY A 95 4.78 15.85 -31.42
CA GLY A 95 4.93 15.44 -32.83
C GLY A 95 6.26 15.81 -33.50
N LYS A 96 7.19 16.50 -32.80
CA LYS A 96 8.48 16.90 -33.37
C LYS A 96 9.50 15.77 -33.32
N ALA A 97 10.37 15.69 -34.34
CA ALA A 97 11.48 14.73 -34.37
C ALA A 97 12.44 14.95 -33.21
N VAL A 98 12.99 13.88 -32.65
CA VAL A 98 13.94 13.93 -31.56
C VAL A 98 15.22 13.13 -31.85
N ASP A 99 16.34 13.60 -31.29
CA ASP A 99 17.62 12.92 -31.28
C ASP A 99 17.97 12.43 -29.88
N GLY A 100 18.70 11.32 -29.80
CA GLY A 100 19.22 10.79 -28.54
C GLY A 100 20.61 11.32 -28.22
N LEU A 101 20.82 11.80 -26.99
CA LEU A 101 22.11 12.18 -26.45
C LEU A 101 22.65 11.07 -25.53
N TYR A 102 23.78 10.47 -25.90
CA TYR A 102 24.37 9.32 -25.20
C TYR A 102 25.62 9.72 -24.45
N PHE A 103 25.63 9.52 -23.14
CA PHE A 103 26.69 9.96 -22.25
C PHE A 103 27.61 8.79 -21.85
N PRO A 104 28.93 9.06 -21.63
CA PRO A 104 29.86 8.02 -21.21
C PRO A 104 29.65 7.63 -19.74
N SER A 105 29.27 8.58 -18.89
CA SER A 105 29.18 8.40 -17.44
C SER A 105 27.90 9.02 -16.86
N LEU A 106 27.55 8.65 -15.64
CA LEU A 106 26.45 9.24 -14.92
C LEU A 106 26.71 10.71 -14.57
N ALA A 107 27.96 11.03 -14.22
CA ALA A 107 28.38 12.42 -13.97
C ALA A 107 28.17 13.28 -15.22
N ALA A 108 28.63 12.82 -16.40
CA ALA A 108 28.43 13.51 -17.68
C ALA A 108 26.93 13.67 -18.03
N TYR A 109 26.13 12.64 -17.75
CA TYR A 109 24.68 12.67 -17.95
C TYR A 109 24.00 13.77 -17.11
N HIS A 110 24.34 13.86 -15.83
CA HIS A 110 23.78 14.89 -14.95
C HIS A 110 24.28 16.29 -15.29
N GLU A 111 25.55 16.42 -15.62
CA GLU A 111 26.13 17.69 -16.06
C GLU A 111 25.51 18.16 -17.38
N GLY A 112 25.35 17.24 -18.35
CA GLY A 112 24.69 17.52 -19.62
C GLY A 112 23.25 18.01 -19.43
N ARG A 113 22.49 17.34 -18.57
CA ARG A 113 21.13 17.75 -18.22
C ARG A 113 21.10 19.16 -17.60
N ARG A 114 22.04 19.48 -16.69
CA ARG A 114 22.15 20.80 -16.07
C ARG A 114 22.48 21.89 -17.09
N LYS A 115 23.48 21.67 -17.93
CA LYS A 115 23.91 22.65 -18.98
C LYS A 115 22.79 22.95 -19.98
N LEU A 116 22.07 21.91 -20.43
CA LEU A 116 20.94 22.11 -21.35
C LEU A 116 19.78 22.87 -20.70
N ALA A 117 19.49 22.60 -19.41
CA ALA A 117 18.49 23.35 -18.67
C ALA A 117 18.88 24.83 -18.51
N GLU A 118 20.15 25.14 -18.23
CA GLU A 118 20.69 26.50 -18.16
C GLU A 118 20.64 27.23 -19.52
N ALA A 119 20.83 26.46 -20.61
CA ALA A 119 20.67 27.00 -21.98
C ALA A 119 19.20 27.12 -22.46
N GLY A 120 18.23 26.80 -21.62
CA GLY A 120 16.80 26.81 -21.97
C GLY A 120 16.40 25.72 -22.99
N ILE A 121 17.22 24.68 -23.15
CA ILE A 121 16.95 23.59 -24.08
C ILE A 121 16.13 22.51 -23.37
N ARG A 122 14.94 22.24 -23.91
CA ARG A 122 14.06 21.20 -23.39
C ARG A 122 14.62 19.81 -23.65
N THR A 123 14.58 18.98 -22.61
CA THR A 123 14.95 17.56 -22.69
C THR A 123 13.73 16.67 -22.50
N TRP A 124 13.80 15.43 -22.98
CA TRP A 124 12.75 14.44 -22.89
C TRP A 124 13.30 13.20 -22.17
N GLU A 125 12.54 12.66 -21.20
CA GLU A 125 12.90 11.48 -20.41
C GLU A 125 14.28 11.55 -19.71
N SER A 126 14.75 12.77 -19.44
CA SER A 126 16.03 12.98 -18.73
C SER A 126 15.97 12.69 -17.23
N ASP A 127 14.79 12.33 -16.72
CA ASP A 127 14.52 11.92 -15.35
C ASP A 127 14.32 10.39 -15.20
N VAL A 128 14.43 9.61 -16.28
CA VAL A 128 14.39 8.16 -16.27
C VAL A 128 15.76 7.62 -15.88
N ARG A 129 15.81 6.84 -14.80
CA ARG A 129 17.09 6.28 -14.32
C ARG A 129 17.65 5.25 -15.30
N PRO A 130 18.97 5.24 -15.56
CA PRO A 130 19.59 4.35 -16.55
C PRO A 130 19.33 2.86 -16.30
N GLU A 131 19.39 2.42 -15.03
CA GLU A 131 19.11 1.05 -14.63
C GLU A 131 17.63 0.65 -14.83
N GLU A 132 16.69 1.57 -14.57
CA GLU A 132 15.27 1.33 -14.84
C GLU A 132 15.02 1.23 -16.35
N ARG A 133 15.57 2.17 -17.14
CA ARG A 133 15.48 2.14 -18.62
C ARG A 133 16.02 0.82 -19.19
N PHE A 134 17.16 0.33 -18.69
CA PHE A 134 17.76 -0.92 -19.16
C PHE A 134 16.78 -2.11 -19.01
N LEU A 135 16.07 -2.21 -17.88
CA LEU A 135 15.08 -3.27 -17.62
C LEU A 135 13.82 -3.08 -18.46
N MET A 136 13.28 -1.85 -18.51
CA MET A 136 12.07 -1.50 -19.25
C MET A 136 12.19 -1.86 -20.73
N GLU A 137 13.27 -1.43 -21.38
CA GLU A 137 13.49 -1.67 -22.82
C GLU A 137 13.62 -3.15 -23.18
N ARG A 138 14.00 -3.97 -22.22
CA ARG A 138 14.07 -5.42 -22.36
C ARG A 138 12.82 -6.15 -21.92
N LEU A 139 11.79 -5.42 -21.48
CA LEU A 139 10.54 -5.96 -20.93
C LEU A 139 10.78 -6.93 -19.76
N ILE A 140 11.77 -6.62 -18.90
CA ILE A 140 12.08 -7.44 -17.74
C ILE A 140 11.22 -6.98 -16.58
N HIS A 141 10.39 -7.88 -16.07
CA HIS A 141 9.45 -7.66 -14.99
C HIS A 141 9.85 -8.51 -13.78
N GLY A 142 10.64 -7.93 -12.86
CA GLY A 142 11.07 -8.59 -11.64
C GLY A 142 12.03 -9.77 -11.81
N SER A 143 11.77 -10.66 -12.78
CA SER A 143 12.62 -11.81 -13.07
C SER A 143 13.17 -11.82 -14.48
N ALA A 144 14.36 -12.43 -14.61
CA ALA A 144 15.03 -12.65 -15.88
C ALA A 144 15.71 -14.04 -15.90
N ARG A 145 16.04 -14.52 -17.09
CA ARG A 145 17.01 -15.58 -17.30
C ARG A 145 18.32 -14.95 -17.76
N LEU A 146 19.36 -15.21 -17.03
CA LEU A 146 20.71 -14.78 -17.37
C LEU A 146 21.44 -15.89 -18.14
N ARG A 147 22.14 -15.54 -19.23
CA ARG A 147 23.06 -16.45 -19.92
C ARG A 147 24.41 -15.78 -20.08
N GLY A 148 25.45 -16.43 -19.61
CA GLY A 148 26.82 -15.91 -19.71
C GLY A 148 27.77 -16.58 -18.76
N LYS A 149 28.93 -15.96 -18.59
CA LYS A 149 29.96 -16.47 -17.68
C LYS A 149 29.76 -15.89 -16.28
N ALA A 150 29.73 -16.77 -15.27
CA ALA A 150 29.67 -16.41 -13.88
C ALA A 150 31.04 -16.51 -13.21
N LEU A 151 31.38 -15.53 -12.40
CA LEU A 151 32.51 -15.53 -11.46
C LEU A 151 31.99 -15.89 -10.08
N ILE A 152 32.54 -16.94 -9.49
CA ILE A 152 32.19 -17.32 -8.11
C ILE A 152 32.94 -16.40 -7.14
N ARG A 153 32.16 -15.72 -6.27
CA ARG A 153 32.66 -14.90 -5.16
C ARG A 153 32.36 -15.61 -3.84
N ASP A 154 32.86 -15.06 -2.76
CA ASP A 154 32.67 -15.60 -1.41
C ASP A 154 31.19 -15.85 -1.05
N ARG A 155 30.27 -14.93 -1.45
CA ARG A 155 28.85 -14.95 -1.06
C ARG A 155 27.86 -14.75 -2.18
N TYR A 156 28.33 -14.64 -3.42
CA TYR A 156 27.47 -14.41 -4.57
C TYR A 156 28.16 -14.85 -5.87
N ARG A 157 27.37 -15.06 -6.88
CA ARG A 157 27.86 -15.22 -8.25
C ARG A 157 27.80 -13.89 -8.97
N GLU A 158 28.85 -13.54 -9.69
CA GLU A 158 28.94 -12.29 -10.44
C GLU A 158 28.89 -12.56 -11.94
N PHE A 159 27.89 -11.99 -12.62
CA PHE A 159 27.77 -12.00 -14.07
C PHE A 159 28.18 -10.64 -14.63
N VAL A 160 29.10 -10.64 -15.63
CA VAL A 160 29.52 -9.41 -16.31
C VAL A 160 28.95 -9.43 -17.73
N ASN A 161 28.08 -8.46 -18.02
CA ASN A 161 27.42 -8.28 -19.31
C ASN A 161 26.72 -9.57 -19.84
N PRO A 162 25.91 -10.29 -19.02
CA PRO A 162 25.20 -11.46 -19.49
C PRO A 162 24.08 -11.05 -20.45
N ARG A 163 23.59 -12.03 -21.23
CA ARG A 163 22.32 -11.88 -21.94
C ARG A 163 21.17 -11.97 -20.94
N PHE A 164 20.30 -10.95 -20.94
CA PHE A 164 19.04 -10.92 -20.18
C PHE A 164 17.89 -11.37 -21.08
N GLU A 165 17.09 -12.30 -20.60
CA GLU A 165 15.84 -12.74 -21.22
C GLU A 165 14.71 -12.60 -20.19
N PRO A 166 13.50 -12.09 -20.56
CA PRO A 166 12.35 -12.07 -19.67
C PRO A 166 12.04 -13.46 -19.13
N SER A 167 11.62 -13.54 -17.85
CA SER A 167 11.29 -14.80 -17.18
C SER A 167 10.13 -14.58 -16.22
N GLU A 168 9.30 -15.60 -16.02
CA GLU A 168 8.23 -15.63 -15.02
C GLU A 168 8.63 -16.46 -13.77
N TRP A 169 9.91 -16.78 -13.64
CA TRP A 169 10.40 -17.53 -12.49
C TRP A 169 10.14 -16.76 -11.18
N CYS A 170 9.58 -17.45 -10.19
CA CYS A 170 9.28 -16.88 -8.88
C CYS A 170 10.28 -17.41 -7.84
N PRO A 171 10.96 -16.53 -7.09
CA PRO A 171 11.95 -16.94 -6.10
C PRO A 171 11.32 -17.46 -4.81
N GLN A 172 12.10 -18.26 -4.08
CA GLN A 172 11.92 -18.46 -2.65
C GLN A 172 12.91 -17.54 -1.93
N LEU A 173 12.42 -16.45 -1.33
CA LEU A 173 13.28 -15.47 -0.67
C LEU A 173 13.54 -15.89 0.78
N SER A 174 14.81 -15.91 1.19
CA SER A 174 15.19 -16.11 2.57
C SER A 174 14.93 -14.86 3.40
N THR A 175 14.29 -15.01 4.56
CA THR A 175 13.90 -13.87 5.41
C THR A 175 14.48 -14.01 6.80
N VAL A 176 14.89 -12.87 7.39
CA VAL A 176 15.23 -12.74 8.81
C VAL A 176 14.46 -11.58 9.40
N SER A 177 13.66 -11.82 10.42
CA SER A 177 13.06 -10.79 11.24
C SER A 177 14.06 -10.27 12.24
N LEU A 178 14.15 -8.95 12.38
CA LEU A 178 15.07 -8.23 13.28
C LEU A 178 14.27 -7.36 14.25
N ASP A 179 14.65 -7.44 15.54
CA ASP A 179 14.18 -6.54 16.59
C ASP A 179 15.31 -6.24 17.58
N ILE A 180 15.31 -5.04 18.17
CA ILE A 180 16.32 -4.64 19.17
C ILE A 180 15.67 -4.07 20.42
N GLU A 181 16.35 -4.25 21.56
CA GLU A 181 16.00 -3.55 22.79
C GLU A 181 17.12 -2.61 23.26
N THR A 182 16.71 -1.44 23.75
CA THR A 182 17.63 -0.35 24.04
C THR A 182 17.35 0.29 25.40
N GLY A 183 18.39 0.76 26.05
CA GLY A 183 18.30 1.51 27.30
C GLY A 183 17.97 2.99 27.09
N THR A 184 17.46 3.62 28.14
CA THR A 184 17.16 5.07 28.18
C THR A 184 18.42 5.94 27.99
N ASN A 185 19.59 5.41 28.32
CA ASN A 185 20.89 6.04 28.10
C ASN A 185 21.40 5.87 26.64
N GLY A 186 20.64 5.23 25.77
CA GLY A 186 21.04 4.94 24.40
C GLY A 186 22.01 3.76 24.25
N THR A 187 22.10 2.85 25.24
CA THR A 187 22.88 1.62 25.15
C THR A 187 22.05 0.55 24.39
N LEU A 188 22.69 -0.22 23.53
CA LEU A 188 22.10 -1.39 22.89
C LEU A 188 22.12 -2.57 23.88
N TYR A 189 20.94 -3.04 24.29
CA TYR A 189 20.79 -4.15 25.25
C TYR A 189 20.75 -5.51 24.59
N SER A 190 19.97 -5.65 23.53
CA SER A 190 19.85 -6.93 22.82
C SER A 190 19.52 -6.74 21.34
N VAL A 191 19.83 -7.79 20.56
CA VAL A 191 19.49 -7.95 19.14
C VAL A 191 18.91 -9.34 18.96
N ALA A 192 17.66 -9.43 18.52
CA ALA A 192 16.97 -10.69 18.26
C ALA A 192 16.77 -10.89 16.75
N MET A 193 16.93 -12.13 16.30
CA MET A 193 16.75 -12.54 14.93
C MET A 193 15.94 -13.84 14.87
N ASP A 194 14.87 -13.85 14.05
CA ASP A 194 14.09 -15.05 13.74
C ASP A 194 14.11 -15.28 12.22
N ARG A 195 14.72 -16.41 11.81
CA ARG A 195 14.73 -16.86 10.42
C ARG A 195 13.62 -17.88 10.22
N SER A 196 12.69 -17.59 9.30
CA SER A 196 11.63 -18.53 8.93
C SER A 196 12.19 -19.86 8.43
N ALA A 197 11.49 -20.95 8.75
CA ALA A 197 11.81 -22.30 8.26
C ALA A 197 11.53 -22.46 6.77
N GLU A 198 10.53 -21.74 6.27
CA GLU A 198 10.09 -21.78 4.89
C GLU A 198 10.52 -20.49 4.20
N GLY A 199 11.23 -20.61 3.07
CA GLY A 199 11.22 -19.52 2.08
C GLY A 199 9.77 -19.26 1.70
N ILE A 200 9.43 -18.06 1.21
CA ILE A 200 8.05 -17.70 0.83
C ILE A 200 7.48 -18.81 -0.05
N ASP A 201 6.46 -19.52 0.44
CA ASP A 201 5.86 -20.65 -0.27
C ASP A 201 5.20 -20.14 -1.56
N THR A 202 5.73 -20.59 -2.68
CA THR A 202 5.19 -20.33 -4.03
C THR A 202 4.32 -21.49 -4.54
N GLY A 203 3.92 -22.41 -3.64
CA GLY A 203 3.04 -23.53 -3.97
C GLY A 203 3.75 -24.81 -4.42
N SER A 204 5.09 -24.89 -4.38
CA SER A 204 5.82 -26.12 -4.61
C SER A 204 6.44 -26.64 -3.29
N SER A 205 6.12 -27.87 -2.92
CA SER A 205 6.66 -28.55 -1.75
C SER A 205 8.17 -28.82 -1.93
N SER A 206 9.01 -27.89 -1.51
CA SER A 206 10.45 -28.10 -1.39
C SER A 206 10.86 -28.10 0.09
N LYS A 207 11.83 -28.94 0.42
CA LYS A 207 12.32 -29.25 1.77
C LYS A 207 12.47 -27.99 2.64
N GLY A 208 11.59 -27.86 3.65
CA GLY A 208 11.64 -26.78 4.64
C GLY A 208 13.00 -26.71 5.32
N GLY A 209 13.58 -25.50 5.37
CA GLY A 209 14.76 -25.23 6.19
C GLY A 209 14.40 -25.26 7.68
N LYS A 210 15.38 -25.49 8.55
CA LYS A 210 15.16 -25.39 9.99
C LYS A 210 14.94 -23.92 10.38
N ARG A 211 13.89 -23.64 11.19
CA ARG A 211 13.72 -22.32 11.81
C ARG A 211 14.90 -22.05 12.74
N ILE A 212 15.47 -20.86 12.67
CA ILE A 212 16.64 -20.45 13.45
C ILE A 212 16.28 -19.19 14.23
N ARG A 213 16.42 -19.25 15.54
CA ARG A 213 16.14 -18.16 16.47
C ARG A 213 17.39 -17.86 17.28
N ILE A 214 17.81 -16.61 17.28
CA ILE A 214 19.08 -16.18 17.90
C ILE A 214 18.85 -14.85 18.61
N VAL A 215 19.37 -14.73 19.82
CA VAL A 215 19.43 -13.47 20.57
C VAL A 215 20.84 -13.20 21.03
N GLY A 216 21.38 -12.04 20.70
CA GLY A 216 22.56 -11.46 21.34
C GLY A 216 22.13 -10.52 22.46
N LEU A 217 22.71 -10.62 23.64
CA LEU A 217 22.36 -9.85 24.82
C LEU A 217 23.62 -9.32 25.50
N LEU A 218 23.63 -8.04 25.81
CA LEU A 218 24.74 -7.39 26.52
C LEU A 218 24.80 -7.87 28.00
N ASP A 219 25.95 -8.40 28.40
CA ASP A 219 26.25 -8.70 29.80
C ASP A 219 27.66 -8.25 30.20
N GLU A 220 27.76 -7.03 30.68
CA GLU A 220 29.00 -6.38 31.08
C GLU A 220 29.74 -7.09 32.25
N ARG A 221 29.08 -8.09 32.86
CA ARG A 221 29.70 -8.90 33.97
C ARG A 221 30.58 -10.03 33.44
N LEU A 222 30.55 -10.30 32.14
CA LEU A 222 31.37 -11.34 31.52
C LEU A 222 32.85 -10.96 31.52
N PRO A 223 33.75 -11.83 31.97
CA PRO A 223 35.18 -11.55 31.95
C PRO A 223 35.79 -11.82 30.58
N GLY A 224 36.42 -10.81 29.97
CA GLY A 224 37.26 -10.95 28.77
C GLY A 224 36.51 -11.02 27.42
N PRO A 225 37.23 -11.15 26.30
CA PRO A 225 36.68 -11.26 24.98
C PRO A 225 36.10 -12.67 24.75
N GLY A 226 34.90 -12.74 24.19
CA GLY A 226 34.18 -13.97 23.90
C GLY A 226 32.70 -13.86 24.29
N TYR A 227 31.91 -14.83 23.91
CA TYR A 227 30.49 -14.88 24.31
C TYR A 227 30.19 -16.22 25.00
N ARG A 228 29.23 -16.18 25.93
CA ARG A 228 28.61 -17.37 26.51
C ARG A 228 27.34 -17.66 25.75
N SER A 229 27.19 -18.89 25.27
CA SER A 229 25.98 -19.31 24.55
C SER A 229 25.21 -20.34 25.38
N GLU A 230 23.89 -20.17 25.43
CA GLU A 230 22.95 -21.03 26.14
C GLU A 230 21.73 -21.30 25.25
N GLU A 231 20.98 -22.34 25.56
CA GLU A 231 19.68 -22.61 24.95
C GLU A 231 18.58 -21.84 25.70
N LEU A 232 17.77 -21.09 24.96
CA LEU A 232 16.60 -20.37 25.47
C LEU A 232 15.34 -21.10 25.09
N GLN A 233 14.70 -21.78 26.03
CA GLN A 233 13.41 -22.42 25.78
C GLN A 233 12.30 -21.40 25.81
N LEU A 234 11.51 -21.31 24.71
CA LEU A 234 10.38 -20.39 24.60
C LEU A 234 9.08 -21.02 25.11
N ASN A 235 8.80 -22.25 24.71
CA ASN A 235 7.71 -23.12 25.18
C ASN A 235 8.12 -24.59 25.03
N GLU A 236 7.29 -25.53 25.53
CA GLU A 236 7.62 -26.99 25.53
C GLU A 236 7.58 -27.63 24.13
N GLU A 237 6.87 -27.01 23.17
CA GLU A 237 6.61 -27.57 21.82
C GLU A 237 7.60 -27.09 20.77
N GLU A 238 8.32 -25.99 21.01
CA GLU A 238 9.19 -25.35 20.04
C GLU A 238 10.67 -25.66 20.28
N ALA A 239 11.44 -25.67 19.17
CA ALA A 239 12.89 -25.80 19.27
C ALA A 239 13.50 -24.62 20.05
N PRO A 240 14.47 -24.85 20.94
CA PRO A 240 15.08 -23.77 21.70
C PRO A 240 15.79 -22.76 20.79
N ALA A 241 15.80 -21.50 21.22
CA ALA A 241 16.56 -20.45 20.59
C ALA A 241 18.01 -20.43 21.15
N GLN A 242 18.94 -19.88 20.39
CA GLN A 242 20.31 -19.63 20.84
C GLN A 242 20.36 -18.26 21.53
N LEU A 243 20.70 -18.21 22.81
CA LEU A 243 20.98 -16.99 23.57
C LEU A 243 22.48 -16.82 23.75
N CYS A 244 23.02 -15.69 23.29
CA CYS A 244 24.43 -15.35 23.35
C CYS A 244 24.64 -14.11 24.23
N TYR A 245 25.36 -14.23 25.32
CA TYR A 245 25.74 -13.12 26.18
C TYR A 245 27.08 -12.54 25.72
N LEU A 246 27.12 -11.21 25.55
CA LEU A 246 28.27 -10.48 25.02
C LEU A 246 28.74 -9.39 25.98
N PRO A 247 30.07 -9.25 26.21
CA PRO A 247 30.59 -8.38 27.26
C PRO A 247 30.50 -6.90 26.92
N THR A 248 30.43 -6.50 25.66
CA THR A 248 30.41 -5.10 25.22
C THR A 248 29.42 -4.85 24.10
N GLU A 249 28.99 -3.60 23.91
CA GLU A 249 28.18 -3.22 22.79
C GLU A 249 28.88 -3.43 21.43
N ILE A 250 30.21 -3.27 21.39
CA ILE A 250 30.97 -3.55 20.16
C ILE A 250 30.86 -5.04 19.81
N SER A 251 31.04 -5.93 20.78
CA SER A 251 30.90 -7.36 20.56
C SER A 251 29.45 -7.73 20.17
N LEU A 252 28.43 -6.98 20.63
CA LEU A 252 27.05 -7.17 20.21
C LEU A 252 26.81 -6.70 18.75
N LEU A 253 27.45 -5.61 18.31
CA LEU A 253 27.44 -5.18 16.91
C LEU A 253 28.22 -6.16 16.02
N GLU A 254 29.34 -6.69 16.48
CA GLU A 254 30.11 -7.74 15.77
C GLU A 254 29.26 -9.00 15.60
N PHE A 255 28.60 -9.45 16.65
CA PHE A 255 27.65 -10.55 16.63
C PHE A 255 26.51 -10.32 15.62
N PHE A 256 25.91 -9.14 15.60
CA PHE A 256 24.88 -8.80 14.61
C PHE A 256 25.40 -8.91 13.17
N VAL A 257 26.58 -8.36 12.87
CA VAL A 257 27.20 -8.44 11.54
C VAL A 257 27.53 -9.88 11.18
N GLU A 258 28.07 -10.66 12.11
CA GLU A 258 28.39 -12.07 11.93
C GLU A 258 27.13 -12.88 11.62
N LYS A 259 26.07 -12.73 12.41
CA LYS A 259 24.82 -13.50 12.23
C LYS A 259 24.05 -13.13 10.98
N ILE A 260 23.92 -11.86 10.60
CA ILE A 260 23.36 -11.47 9.31
C ILE A 260 24.18 -12.02 8.14
N THR A 261 25.48 -12.14 8.34
CA THR A 261 26.39 -12.70 7.34
C THR A 261 26.27 -14.22 7.21
N GLU A 262 26.12 -14.93 8.34
CA GLU A 262 25.95 -16.39 8.41
C GLU A 262 24.57 -16.83 7.89
N LEU A 263 23.50 -16.14 8.30
CA LEU A 263 22.13 -16.41 7.88
C LEU A 263 21.87 -16.02 6.40
N ASP A 264 22.63 -15.10 5.87
CA ASP A 264 22.60 -14.58 4.49
C ASP A 264 21.19 -14.33 3.92
N PRO A 265 20.31 -13.55 4.60
CA PRO A 265 18.96 -13.34 4.14
C PRO A 265 18.90 -12.49 2.86
N ASP A 266 17.89 -12.74 2.00
CA ASP A 266 17.51 -11.84 0.92
C ASP A 266 16.74 -10.63 1.46
N LEU A 267 15.90 -10.87 2.47
CA LEU A 267 15.07 -9.87 3.14
C LEU A 267 15.38 -9.78 4.63
N ILE A 268 15.62 -8.58 5.12
CA ILE A 268 15.56 -8.25 6.53
C ILE A 268 14.20 -7.60 6.77
N ILE A 269 13.36 -8.21 7.59
CA ILE A 269 12.02 -7.72 7.91
C ILE A 269 11.96 -7.27 9.37
N GLY A 270 10.98 -6.43 9.71
CA GLY A 270 10.77 -5.99 11.09
C GLY A 270 9.58 -5.04 11.22
N TRP A 271 9.29 -4.61 12.44
CA TRP A 271 8.22 -3.68 12.73
C TRP A 271 8.78 -2.31 13.08
N HIS A 272 8.64 -1.35 12.17
CA HIS A 272 9.36 -0.07 12.21
C HIS A 272 10.88 -0.18 12.09
N VAL A 273 11.38 -1.27 11.58
CA VAL A 273 12.80 -1.63 11.50
C VAL A 273 13.68 -0.57 10.82
N ILE A 274 13.17 0.12 9.80
CA ILE A 274 13.90 1.19 9.11
C ILE A 274 13.95 2.44 9.98
N GLY A 275 12.80 2.83 10.54
CA GLY A 275 12.67 4.07 11.29
C GLY A 275 13.29 4.04 12.68
N PHE A 276 13.38 2.86 13.29
CA PHE A 276 13.92 2.68 14.65
C PHE A 276 15.16 1.79 14.65
N ASP A 277 15.05 0.48 14.48
CA ASP A 277 16.13 -0.49 14.73
C ASP A 277 17.41 -0.19 13.92
N LEU A 278 17.31 -0.14 12.60
CA LEU A 278 18.46 0.14 11.74
C LEU A 278 18.98 1.56 11.91
N THR A 279 18.12 2.52 12.19
CA THR A 279 18.52 3.90 12.47
C THR A 279 19.32 3.95 13.76
N PHE A 280 18.84 3.30 14.82
CA PHE A 280 19.55 3.21 16.10
C PHE A 280 20.89 2.47 15.96
N LEU A 281 20.88 1.27 15.36
CA LEU A 281 22.10 0.49 15.13
C LEU A 281 23.16 1.30 14.36
N LEU A 282 22.73 2.04 13.33
CA LEU A 282 23.65 2.87 12.54
C LEU A 282 24.20 4.06 13.34
N GLU A 283 23.37 4.72 14.15
CA GLU A 283 23.83 5.80 15.03
C GLU A 283 24.80 5.28 16.11
N ARG A 284 24.47 4.12 16.69
CA ARG A 284 25.32 3.48 17.69
C ARG A 284 26.65 3.04 17.09
N SER A 285 26.62 2.43 15.92
CA SER A 285 27.83 2.01 15.19
C SER A 285 28.79 3.17 14.89
N ARG A 286 28.22 4.35 14.55
CA ARG A 286 29.03 5.57 14.34
C ARG A 286 29.68 6.05 15.61
N ARG A 287 28.95 6.06 16.75
CA ARG A 287 29.48 6.47 18.05
C ARG A 287 30.58 5.55 18.53
N LEU A 288 30.48 4.25 18.26
CA LEU A 288 31.45 3.23 18.64
C LEU A 288 32.54 3.01 17.59
N ASN A 289 32.52 3.79 16.49
CA ASN A 289 33.44 3.67 15.34
C ASN A 289 33.52 2.24 14.74
N PHE A 290 32.37 1.54 14.72
CA PHE A 290 32.28 0.18 14.20
C PHE A 290 31.32 0.14 12.96
N PRO A 291 31.84 0.00 11.73
CA PRO A 291 31.00 0.04 10.51
C PRO A 291 30.17 -1.24 10.33
N LEU A 292 28.86 -1.12 10.17
CA LEU A 292 27.93 -2.23 9.94
C LEU A 292 28.05 -2.77 8.49
N ARG A 293 28.97 -3.71 8.28
CA ARG A 293 29.28 -4.34 6.99
C ARG A 293 28.37 -5.53 6.72
N ILE A 294 27.05 -5.28 6.60
CA ILE A 294 26.04 -6.32 6.41
C ILE A 294 25.58 -6.49 4.95
N GLY A 295 26.10 -5.74 4.00
CA GLY A 295 25.88 -5.98 2.57
C GLY A 295 26.65 -7.23 2.06
N ARG A 296 26.13 -7.89 1.02
CA ARG A 296 26.71 -9.11 0.44
C ARG A 296 28.11 -8.89 -0.17
N SER A 297 28.40 -7.67 -0.64
CA SER A 297 29.74 -7.22 -1.06
C SER A 297 30.60 -6.76 0.10
N LYS A 298 30.22 -6.99 1.35
CA LYS A 298 30.82 -6.40 2.57
C LYS A 298 30.65 -4.87 2.62
N SER A 299 29.70 -4.32 1.88
CA SER A 299 29.33 -2.91 1.93
C SER A 299 28.68 -2.53 3.27
N VAL A 300 28.90 -1.27 3.67
CA VAL A 300 28.37 -0.72 4.91
C VAL A 300 26.91 -0.32 4.68
N LEU A 301 26.04 -0.63 5.64
CA LEU A 301 24.66 -0.13 5.69
C LEU A 301 24.66 1.41 5.64
N ARG A 302 23.81 1.98 4.78
CA ARG A 302 23.57 3.42 4.67
C ARG A 302 22.08 3.71 4.68
N LEU A 303 21.71 4.76 5.43
CA LEU A 303 20.37 5.31 5.46
C LEU A 303 20.40 6.74 4.91
N VAL A 304 19.65 6.99 3.84
CA VAL A 304 19.54 8.32 3.24
C VAL A 304 18.22 8.95 3.72
N LYS A 305 18.35 9.99 4.56
CA LYS A 305 17.19 10.71 5.11
C LYS A 305 16.39 11.37 4.00
N GLN A 306 15.08 11.23 4.06
CA GLN A 306 14.11 11.95 3.22
C GLN A 306 13.22 12.83 4.09
N GLN A 307 12.90 14.02 3.60
CA GLN A 307 12.00 14.92 4.33
C GLN A 307 10.58 14.38 4.32
N GLY A 308 10.01 14.13 5.49
CA GLY A 308 8.62 13.69 5.65
C GLY A 308 8.33 12.21 5.34
N SER A 309 9.35 11.38 5.06
CA SER A 309 9.21 9.94 4.79
C SER A 309 10.28 9.12 5.51
N LEU A 310 10.11 7.79 5.50
CA LEU A 310 11.13 6.87 6.00
C LEU A 310 12.44 7.04 5.22
N PRO A 311 13.60 6.84 5.87
CA PRO A 311 14.89 6.81 5.18
C PRO A 311 14.91 5.74 4.07
N ILE A 312 15.61 6.03 2.97
CA ILE A 312 15.94 4.99 1.99
C ILE A 312 17.10 4.17 2.52
N VAL A 313 16.90 2.87 2.56
CA VAL A 313 17.93 1.91 2.92
C VAL A 313 18.78 1.61 1.68
N ASN A 314 20.10 1.81 1.79
CA ASN A 314 21.06 1.38 0.78
C ASN A 314 21.90 0.24 1.34
N LEU A 315 21.59 -0.97 0.90
CA LEU A 315 22.23 -2.20 1.33
C LEU A 315 22.40 -3.14 0.12
N GLU A 316 23.65 -3.39 -0.27
CA GLU A 316 23.91 -4.17 -1.47
C GLU A 316 23.55 -5.64 -1.31
N GLY A 317 22.69 -6.11 -2.21
CA GLY A 317 22.29 -7.50 -2.32
C GLY A 317 21.22 -7.96 -1.30
N ARG A 318 20.70 -7.08 -0.48
CA ARG A 318 19.61 -7.37 0.47
C ARG A 318 18.56 -6.27 0.45
N LEU A 319 17.32 -6.61 0.72
CA LEU A 319 16.25 -5.65 0.95
C LEU A 319 15.89 -5.58 2.43
N VAL A 320 15.47 -4.40 2.86
CA VAL A 320 14.88 -4.20 4.18
C VAL A 320 13.42 -3.83 4.00
N ILE A 321 12.55 -4.58 4.63
CA ILE A 321 11.09 -4.44 4.50
C ILE A 321 10.48 -4.12 5.86
N ASP A 322 9.83 -2.98 5.95
CA ASP A 322 9.12 -2.55 7.15
C ASP A 322 7.65 -3.00 7.10
N GLY A 323 7.17 -3.64 8.17
CA GLY A 323 5.85 -4.26 8.25
C GLY A 323 4.68 -3.32 7.96
N PRO A 324 4.50 -2.22 8.72
CA PRO A 324 3.36 -1.34 8.53
C PRO A 324 3.22 -0.73 7.13
N PRO A 325 4.29 -0.23 6.47
CA PRO A 325 4.20 0.24 5.08
C PRO A 325 3.83 -0.86 4.09
N LEU A 326 4.38 -2.07 4.23
CA LEU A 326 4.11 -3.17 3.34
C LEU A 326 2.65 -3.62 3.43
N LEU A 327 2.13 -3.84 4.65
CA LEU A 327 0.74 -4.24 4.90
C LEU A 327 -0.26 -3.19 4.40
N ARG A 328 0.03 -1.89 4.60
CA ARG A 328 -0.78 -0.79 4.00
C ARG A 328 -0.77 -0.84 2.48
N GLY A 329 0.39 -1.07 1.89
CA GLY A 329 0.55 -1.23 0.44
C GLY A 329 -0.19 -2.43 -0.12
N ALA A 330 -0.43 -3.46 0.69
CA ALA A 330 -1.27 -4.62 0.40
C ALA A 330 -2.77 -4.36 0.62
N SER A 331 -3.16 -3.14 0.98
CA SER A 331 -4.55 -2.75 1.31
C SER A 331 -5.13 -3.45 2.55
N ILE A 332 -4.28 -4.03 3.39
CA ILE A 332 -4.68 -4.60 4.68
C ILE A 332 -4.83 -3.43 5.66
N ARG A 333 -5.95 -3.40 6.40
CA ARG A 333 -6.28 -2.31 7.31
C ARG A 333 -6.44 -2.84 8.73
N PHE A 334 -5.82 -2.15 9.67
CA PHE A 334 -5.95 -2.40 11.11
C PHE A 334 -6.42 -1.11 11.81
N SER A 335 -7.04 -1.28 12.96
CA SER A 335 -7.46 -0.14 13.82
C SER A 335 -6.24 0.66 14.26
N GLU A 336 -5.15 0.00 14.59
CA GLU A 336 -3.85 0.55 14.98
C GLU A 336 -2.70 -0.21 14.33
N TRP A 337 -1.57 0.47 14.20
CA TRP A 337 -0.35 -0.08 13.61
C TRP A 337 0.74 -0.39 14.67
N ARG A 338 0.32 -0.69 15.89
CA ARG A 338 1.20 -1.24 16.93
C ARG A 338 1.35 -2.74 16.71
N LEU A 339 2.55 -3.27 16.90
CA LEU A 339 2.81 -4.70 16.70
C LEU A 339 1.84 -5.55 17.52
N ASN A 340 1.64 -5.21 18.79
CA ASN A 340 0.72 -5.94 19.67
C ASN A 340 -0.72 -5.98 19.15
N THR A 341 -1.26 -4.84 18.67
CA THR A 341 -2.63 -4.80 18.12
C THR A 341 -2.74 -5.66 16.87
N VAL A 342 -1.78 -5.53 15.94
CA VAL A 342 -1.80 -6.30 14.69
C VAL A 342 -1.59 -7.79 14.95
N ALA A 343 -0.73 -8.16 15.89
CA ALA A 343 -0.54 -9.55 16.30
C ALA A 343 -1.82 -10.16 16.87
N ASN A 344 -2.52 -9.44 17.76
CA ASN A 344 -3.82 -9.89 18.27
C ASN A 344 -4.86 -10.05 17.15
N ASP A 345 -4.96 -9.08 16.24
CA ASP A 345 -5.93 -9.12 15.14
C ASP A 345 -5.64 -10.26 14.15
N VAL A 346 -4.37 -10.56 13.87
CA VAL A 346 -3.97 -11.56 12.88
C VAL A 346 -3.75 -12.95 13.48
N LEU A 347 -3.06 -13.03 14.63
CA LEU A 347 -2.60 -14.27 15.22
C LEU A 347 -3.48 -14.75 16.39
N GLY A 348 -4.30 -13.86 16.98
CA GLY A 348 -5.05 -14.12 18.19
C GLY A 348 -4.21 -14.10 19.48
N ARG A 349 -2.97 -13.64 19.40
CA ARG A 349 -2.04 -13.48 20.52
C ARG A 349 -1.21 -12.20 20.37
N GLY A 350 -0.72 -11.65 21.47
CA GLY A 350 0.06 -10.43 21.50
C GLY A 350 1.36 -10.57 22.28
N LYS A 351 1.97 -9.44 22.61
CA LYS A 351 3.23 -9.33 23.35
C LYS A 351 3.05 -9.73 24.82
N SER A 352 4.12 -10.21 25.43
CA SER A 352 4.18 -10.54 26.89
C SER A 352 4.24 -9.29 27.79
N ILE A 353 4.65 -8.13 27.27
CA ILE A 353 4.55 -6.83 27.96
C ILE A 353 3.56 -5.96 27.22
N PRO A 354 2.54 -5.36 27.90
CA PRO A 354 1.63 -4.40 27.29
C PRO A 354 2.37 -3.17 26.76
N ASP A 355 1.92 -2.65 25.60
CA ASP A 355 2.58 -1.56 24.85
C ASP A 355 2.39 -0.17 25.50
N GLU A 356 1.94 -0.04 26.73
CA GLU A 356 1.50 1.25 27.32
C GLU A 356 2.51 1.86 28.30
N GLY A 357 2.98 3.07 27.91
CA GLY A 357 3.44 4.11 28.80
C GLY A 357 4.86 3.99 29.39
N ARG A 358 5.10 4.76 30.46
CA ARG A 358 6.35 4.79 31.23
C ARG A 358 6.69 3.43 31.84
N ASP A 359 5.70 2.59 32.05
CA ASP A 359 5.83 1.28 32.66
C ASP A 359 6.60 0.30 31.76
N LYS A 360 6.47 0.40 30.42
CA LYS A 360 7.23 -0.43 29.48
C LYS A 360 8.74 -0.18 29.55
N VAL A 361 9.13 1.08 29.53
CA VAL A 361 10.58 1.44 29.57
C VAL A 361 11.20 1.03 30.91
N ALA A 362 10.49 1.25 32.01
CA ALA A 362 10.92 0.84 33.34
C ALA A 362 11.05 -0.68 33.45
N GLU A 363 10.14 -1.45 32.81
CA GLU A 363 10.19 -2.91 32.81
C GLU A 363 11.35 -3.45 31.98
N ILE A 364 11.65 -2.86 30.81
CA ILE A 364 12.83 -3.21 30.01
C ILE A 364 14.12 -2.98 30.81
N GLU A 365 14.24 -1.79 31.46
CA GLU A 365 15.37 -1.46 32.32
C GLU A 365 15.50 -2.44 33.50
N ARG A 366 14.38 -2.81 34.15
CA ARG A 366 14.36 -3.79 35.23
C ARG A 366 14.82 -5.16 34.74
N ARG A 367 14.26 -5.68 33.64
CA ARG A 367 14.66 -6.97 33.06
C ARG A 367 16.13 -6.99 32.67
N PHE A 368 16.65 -5.93 32.08
CA PHE A 368 18.07 -5.84 31.74
C PHE A 368 18.98 -5.98 32.96
N ARG A 369 18.60 -5.44 34.13
CA ARG A 369 19.39 -5.51 35.35
C ARG A 369 19.21 -6.80 36.13
N GLU A 370 17.95 -7.28 36.23
CA GLU A 370 17.55 -8.33 37.16
C GLU A 370 17.26 -9.66 36.50
N ASP A 371 16.73 -9.64 35.24
CA ASP A 371 16.27 -10.84 34.52
C ASP A 371 16.56 -10.73 33.03
N LYS A 372 17.83 -10.90 32.69
CA LYS A 372 18.31 -10.79 31.29
C LYS A 372 17.66 -11.83 30.37
N GLU A 373 17.32 -13.02 30.86
CA GLU A 373 16.66 -14.06 30.08
C GLU A 373 15.24 -13.65 29.71
N ALA A 374 14.47 -13.05 30.62
CA ALA A 374 13.15 -12.52 30.33
C ALA A 374 13.19 -11.36 29.31
N LEU A 375 14.27 -10.54 29.29
CA LEU A 375 14.46 -9.53 28.25
C LEU A 375 14.75 -10.18 26.89
N ALA A 376 15.60 -11.20 26.85
CA ALA A 376 15.91 -11.92 25.63
C ALA A 376 14.66 -12.59 25.02
N ARG A 377 13.83 -13.23 25.86
CA ARG A 377 12.54 -13.82 25.45
C ARG A 377 11.61 -12.78 24.86
N TYR A 378 11.49 -11.63 25.50
CA TYR A 378 10.64 -10.54 25.06
C TYR A 378 11.09 -9.98 23.68
N ASN A 379 12.38 -9.68 23.53
CA ASN A 379 12.94 -9.19 22.27
C ASN A 379 12.76 -10.21 21.14
N LEU A 380 12.99 -11.50 21.42
CA LEU A 380 12.81 -12.55 20.42
C LEU A 380 11.33 -12.76 20.04
N GLU A 381 10.42 -12.63 21.01
CA GLU A 381 8.98 -12.71 20.75
C GLU A 381 8.54 -11.62 19.76
N ASP A 382 9.04 -10.39 19.88
CA ASP A 382 8.73 -9.31 18.95
C ASP A 382 9.20 -9.66 17.51
N ALA A 383 10.38 -10.23 17.33
CA ALA A 383 10.86 -10.71 16.05
C ALA A 383 10.00 -11.87 15.48
N ILE A 384 9.60 -12.84 16.33
CA ILE A 384 8.74 -13.97 15.97
C ILE A 384 7.36 -13.50 15.51
N LEU A 385 6.73 -12.57 16.24
CA LEU A 385 5.43 -12.01 15.88
C LEU A 385 5.43 -11.39 14.49
N VAL A 386 6.49 -10.69 14.11
CA VAL A 386 6.63 -10.12 12.76
C VAL A 386 6.69 -11.23 11.70
N THR A 387 7.50 -12.25 11.91
CA THR A 387 7.59 -13.40 10.97
C THR A 387 6.20 -14.03 10.78
N GLU A 388 5.52 -14.35 11.87
CA GLU A 388 4.21 -15.00 11.81
C GLU A 388 3.10 -14.14 11.20
N ILE A 389 3.09 -12.84 11.47
CA ILE A 389 2.16 -11.89 10.80
C ILE A 389 2.40 -11.94 9.29
N PHE A 390 3.64 -11.93 8.84
CA PHE A 390 3.97 -11.94 7.42
C PHE A 390 3.60 -13.28 6.77
N GLU A 391 3.85 -14.39 7.43
CA GLU A 391 3.44 -15.73 6.99
C GLU A 391 1.92 -15.84 6.90
N LYS A 392 1.20 -15.49 7.98
CA LYS A 392 -0.27 -15.58 8.04
C LYS A 392 -0.99 -14.69 7.04
N THR A 393 -0.47 -13.48 6.80
CA THR A 393 -1.06 -12.53 5.84
C THR A 393 -0.67 -12.83 4.40
N GLY A 394 0.35 -13.65 4.15
CA GLY A 394 0.88 -13.92 2.81
C GLY A 394 1.43 -12.68 2.09
N VAL A 395 1.75 -11.61 2.84
CA VAL A 395 2.08 -10.31 2.27
C VAL A 395 3.38 -10.33 1.47
N LEU A 396 4.35 -11.17 1.85
CA LEU A 396 5.60 -11.32 1.09
C LEU A 396 5.36 -11.99 -0.27
N ARG A 397 4.47 -12.98 -0.33
CA ARG A 397 4.05 -13.60 -1.59
C ARG A 397 3.37 -12.58 -2.50
N LEU A 398 2.47 -11.77 -1.96
CA LEU A 398 1.84 -10.69 -2.70
C LEU A 398 2.86 -9.66 -3.20
N MET A 399 3.84 -9.29 -2.38
CA MET A 399 4.93 -8.39 -2.73
C MET A 399 5.74 -8.93 -3.92
N THR A 400 6.19 -10.18 -3.84
CA THR A 400 6.95 -10.84 -4.91
C THR A 400 6.12 -10.92 -6.20
N THR A 401 4.86 -11.33 -6.10
CA THR A 401 3.93 -11.39 -7.24
C THR A 401 3.77 -10.01 -7.90
N ARG A 402 3.59 -8.95 -7.10
CA ARG A 402 3.49 -7.59 -7.64
C ARG A 402 4.77 -7.14 -8.33
N SER A 403 5.95 -7.47 -7.80
CA SER A 403 7.23 -7.22 -8.46
C SER A 403 7.31 -7.89 -9.85
N LEU A 404 6.86 -9.15 -9.95
CA LEU A 404 6.82 -9.91 -11.20
C LEU A 404 5.88 -9.33 -12.27
N ILE A 405 4.77 -8.70 -11.86
CA ILE A 405 3.84 -8.09 -12.82
C ILE A 405 4.19 -6.63 -13.16
N THR A 406 4.74 -5.89 -12.22
CA THR A 406 5.02 -4.45 -12.41
C THR A 406 6.41 -4.14 -12.93
N GLY A 407 7.36 -5.05 -12.74
CA GLY A 407 8.79 -4.84 -13.06
C GLY A 407 9.53 -4.02 -12.00
N LEU A 408 8.87 -3.59 -10.92
CA LEU A 408 9.50 -2.82 -9.86
C LEU A 408 10.20 -3.73 -8.83
N PRO A 409 11.29 -3.26 -8.20
CA PRO A 409 11.86 -3.93 -7.04
C PRO A 409 10.82 -4.13 -5.93
N PRO A 410 10.93 -5.19 -5.11
CA PRO A 410 9.91 -5.55 -4.11
C PRO A 410 9.59 -4.46 -3.08
N ASP A 411 10.55 -3.62 -2.70
CA ASP A 411 10.36 -2.48 -1.79
C ASP A 411 9.60 -1.30 -2.44
N GLN A 412 9.44 -1.28 -3.76
CA GLN A 412 8.85 -0.18 -4.53
C GLN A 412 7.49 -0.51 -5.15
N ILE A 413 6.93 -1.67 -4.89
CA ILE A 413 5.66 -2.14 -5.48
C ILE A 413 4.46 -1.24 -5.19
N HIS A 414 4.54 -0.37 -4.18
CA HIS A 414 3.51 0.63 -3.86
C HIS A 414 3.51 1.85 -4.81
N ARG A 415 4.54 2.01 -5.65
CA ARG A 415 4.73 3.14 -6.57
C ARG A 415 3.98 2.93 -7.89
N SER A 416 2.65 3.08 -7.88
CA SER A 416 1.78 2.81 -9.04
C SER A 416 2.18 3.62 -10.29
N VAL A 417 2.62 4.88 -10.14
CA VAL A 417 3.11 5.69 -11.27
C VAL A 417 4.35 5.06 -11.90
N ALA A 418 5.31 4.60 -11.08
CA ALA A 418 6.51 3.94 -11.60
C ALA A 418 6.17 2.60 -12.30
N ALA A 419 5.20 1.84 -11.77
CA ALA A 419 4.71 0.61 -12.41
C ALA A 419 4.08 0.89 -13.78
N PHE A 420 3.27 1.94 -13.88
CA PHE A 420 2.68 2.37 -15.13
C PHE A 420 3.76 2.79 -16.15
N GLU A 421 4.72 3.60 -15.75
CA GLU A 421 5.82 4.04 -16.62
C GLU A 421 6.70 2.87 -17.06
N HIS A 422 7.01 1.92 -16.18
CA HIS A 422 7.76 0.72 -16.52
C HIS A 422 7.09 -0.10 -17.63
N PHE A 423 5.77 -0.16 -17.60
CA PHE A 423 4.97 -0.80 -18.63
C PHE A 423 4.84 0.05 -19.91
N PHE A 424 4.52 1.35 -19.78
CA PHE A 424 4.05 2.19 -20.88
C PHE A 424 5.20 2.72 -21.77
N LEU A 425 6.30 3.21 -21.15
CA LEU A 425 7.43 3.81 -21.88
C LEU A 425 8.02 2.91 -22.97
N PRO A 426 8.40 1.63 -22.72
CA PRO A 426 9.02 0.82 -23.77
C PRO A 426 8.06 0.49 -24.90
N ARG A 427 6.75 0.49 -24.67
CA ARG A 427 5.73 0.30 -25.70
C ARG A 427 5.50 1.57 -26.51
N LEU A 428 5.55 2.71 -25.86
CA LEU A 428 5.52 4.02 -26.51
C LEU A 428 6.72 4.21 -27.44
N HIS A 429 7.93 3.81 -27.01
CA HIS A 429 9.14 3.85 -27.85
C HIS A 429 8.97 3.00 -29.11
N ARG A 430 8.35 1.81 -29.01
CA ARG A 430 8.05 0.96 -30.18
C ARG A 430 7.01 1.56 -31.13
N LYS A 431 6.21 2.50 -30.67
CA LYS A 431 5.32 3.34 -31.49
C LYS A 431 6.03 4.57 -32.07
N GLY A 432 7.34 4.75 -31.78
CA GLY A 432 8.14 5.86 -32.27
C GLY A 432 7.97 7.18 -31.51
N TYR A 433 7.60 7.15 -30.23
CA TYR A 433 7.41 8.33 -29.42
C TYR A 433 8.23 8.30 -28.14
N VAL A 434 8.66 9.50 -27.67
CA VAL A 434 9.27 9.73 -26.35
C VAL A 434 8.36 10.58 -25.48
N ALA A 435 8.40 10.33 -24.19
CA ALA A 435 7.54 11.00 -23.21
C ALA A 435 8.18 12.26 -22.60
N PRO A 436 7.39 13.22 -22.07
CA PRO A 436 7.89 14.39 -21.35
C PRO A 436 8.58 13.96 -20.03
N ASN A 437 9.40 14.86 -19.45
CA ASN A 437 9.84 14.69 -18.07
C ASN A 437 8.65 14.91 -17.12
N ARG A 438 8.70 14.31 -15.92
CA ARG A 438 7.68 14.53 -14.89
C ARG A 438 7.58 16.00 -14.46
N SER A 439 8.71 16.71 -14.44
CA SER A 439 8.77 18.14 -14.10
C SER A 439 8.06 19.04 -15.11
N ASP A 440 7.85 18.58 -16.34
CA ASP A 440 7.25 19.35 -17.41
C ASP A 440 5.71 19.27 -17.42
N VAL A 441 5.18 18.43 -16.53
CA VAL A 441 3.73 18.21 -16.39
C VAL A 441 3.19 19.10 -15.28
N HIS A 442 2.16 19.89 -15.60
CA HIS A 442 1.52 20.78 -14.64
C HIS A 442 0.15 20.25 -14.22
N ALA A 443 -0.15 20.32 -12.93
CA ALA A 443 -1.46 19.96 -12.42
C ALA A 443 -2.54 20.89 -12.99
N GLY A 444 -3.57 20.29 -13.59
CA GLY A 444 -4.77 20.99 -14.05
C GLY A 444 -5.86 21.06 -12.98
N ALA A 445 -7.02 21.57 -13.36
CA ALA A 445 -8.20 21.57 -12.49
C ALA A 445 -8.61 20.14 -12.10
N THR A 446 -9.13 19.99 -10.89
CA THR A 446 -9.64 18.70 -10.40
C THR A 446 -10.83 18.22 -11.23
N THR A 447 -10.80 16.95 -11.61
CA THR A 447 -11.88 16.28 -12.33
C THR A 447 -13.04 16.00 -11.37
N PRO A 448 -14.32 16.19 -11.80
CA PRO A 448 -15.47 15.72 -11.02
C PRO A 448 -15.36 14.22 -10.71
N GLY A 449 -15.64 13.84 -9.48
CA GLY A 449 -15.60 12.45 -9.04
C GLY A 449 -16.69 11.56 -9.65
N ALA A 450 -16.71 10.30 -9.22
CA ALA A 450 -17.75 9.33 -9.57
C ALA A 450 -19.12 9.83 -9.11
N MET A 451 -20.17 9.39 -9.81
CA MET A 451 -21.56 9.74 -9.51
C MET A 451 -22.13 8.84 -8.42
N VAL A 452 -22.93 9.43 -7.56
CA VAL A 452 -23.85 8.74 -6.67
C VAL A 452 -25.23 9.35 -6.88
N PHE A 453 -26.27 8.54 -7.05
CA PHE A 453 -27.65 8.98 -7.07
C PHE A 453 -28.52 8.13 -6.14
N ALA A 454 -29.62 8.70 -5.66
CA ALA A 454 -30.59 7.99 -4.87
C ALA A 454 -32.01 8.29 -5.32
N GLY A 455 -32.83 7.25 -5.43
CA GLY A 455 -34.24 7.34 -5.87
C GLY A 455 -35.24 7.42 -4.71
N GLY A 456 -34.76 7.59 -3.47
CA GLY A 456 -35.63 7.68 -2.28
C GLY A 456 -34.88 7.23 -1.02
N PHE A 457 -35.46 7.49 0.14
CA PHE A 457 -35.00 7.07 1.45
C PHE A 457 -36.06 6.24 2.16
N GLY A 458 -35.70 5.46 3.15
CA GLY A 458 -36.59 4.62 3.93
C GLY A 458 -36.28 3.13 3.85
N LEU A 459 -37.26 2.31 4.19
CA LEU A 459 -37.17 0.86 4.13
C LEU A 459 -37.69 0.34 2.80
N PHE A 460 -36.90 -0.49 2.16
CA PHE A 460 -37.25 -1.20 0.93
C PHE A 460 -37.07 -2.71 1.14
N GLU A 461 -37.89 -3.51 0.46
CA GLU A 461 -37.82 -4.96 0.53
C GLU A 461 -37.44 -5.54 -0.84
N GLU A 462 -36.78 -6.71 -0.81
CA GLU A 462 -36.43 -7.48 -2.00
C GLU A 462 -35.56 -6.67 -2.97
N VAL A 463 -34.38 -6.21 -2.50
CA VAL A 463 -33.50 -5.36 -3.28
C VAL A 463 -32.28 -6.13 -3.75
N THR A 464 -32.10 -6.21 -5.06
CA THR A 464 -30.90 -6.80 -5.68
C THR A 464 -29.85 -5.73 -5.95
N VAL A 465 -28.58 -6.07 -5.75
CA VAL A 465 -27.41 -5.23 -6.08
C VAL A 465 -26.72 -5.83 -7.30
N LEU A 466 -26.61 -4.99 -8.32
CA LEU A 466 -25.90 -5.29 -9.56
C LEU A 466 -24.64 -4.42 -9.59
N ASP A 467 -23.47 -5.02 -9.84
CA ASP A 467 -22.16 -4.34 -9.79
C ASP A 467 -21.38 -4.55 -11.09
N PHE A 468 -20.79 -3.47 -11.64
CA PHE A 468 -19.96 -3.58 -12.82
C PHE A 468 -18.57 -4.11 -12.45
N LYS A 469 -18.26 -5.29 -12.94
CA LYS A 469 -16.97 -5.94 -12.73
C LYS A 469 -15.81 -5.12 -13.29
N SER A 470 -15.02 -4.53 -12.41
CA SER A 470 -13.86 -3.69 -12.81
C SER A 470 -14.25 -2.57 -13.79
N LEU A 471 -15.30 -1.78 -13.50
CA LEU A 471 -15.86 -0.76 -14.40
C LEU A 471 -14.79 0.07 -15.12
N TYR A 472 -13.87 0.73 -14.41
CA TYR A 472 -12.89 1.61 -15.04
C TYR A 472 -11.92 0.90 -16.00
N PRO A 473 -11.35 -0.27 -15.67
CA PRO A 473 -10.64 -1.10 -16.64
C PRO A 473 -11.47 -1.45 -17.89
N SER A 474 -12.73 -1.82 -17.71
CA SER A 474 -13.63 -2.14 -18.83
C SER A 474 -13.92 -0.92 -19.72
N LEU A 475 -14.05 0.28 -19.13
CA LEU A 475 -14.21 1.52 -19.89
C LEU A 475 -12.93 1.87 -20.66
N ILE A 476 -11.75 1.73 -20.04
CA ILE A 476 -10.46 1.93 -20.72
C ILE A 476 -10.35 1.02 -21.93
N GLN A 477 -10.74 -0.24 -21.78
CA GLN A 477 -10.70 -1.23 -22.86
C GLN A 477 -11.74 -0.92 -23.96
N THR A 478 -12.98 -0.60 -23.59
CA THR A 478 -14.08 -0.34 -24.53
C THR A 478 -13.86 0.91 -25.38
N PHE A 479 -13.42 2.00 -24.75
CA PHE A 479 -13.28 3.31 -25.42
C PHE A 479 -11.83 3.70 -25.69
N HIS A 480 -10.93 2.76 -25.67
CA HIS A 480 -9.50 2.91 -25.97
C HIS A 480 -8.82 4.07 -25.21
N ILE A 481 -9.18 4.24 -23.93
CA ILE A 481 -8.72 5.39 -23.13
C ILE A 481 -7.25 5.20 -22.72
N ASP A 482 -6.35 5.91 -23.37
CA ASP A 482 -4.95 5.99 -22.95
C ASP A 482 -4.25 7.28 -23.45
N PRO A 483 -3.06 7.60 -22.93
CA PRO A 483 -2.31 8.79 -23.36
C PRO A 483 -1.94 8.80 -24.84
N TYR A 484 -1.59 7.63 -25.41
CA TYR A 484 -1.17 7.52 -26.80
C TYR A 484 -2.39 7.57 -27.74
N SER A 485 -3.47 6.90 -27.38
CA SER A 485 -4.72 6.95 -28.11
C SER A 485 -5.30 8.37 -28.19
N LEU A 486 -5.25 9.10 -27.07
CA LEU A 486 -5.64 10.53 -27.02
C LEU A 486 -4.78 11.39 -27.96
N LEU A 487 -3.47 11.10 -28.06
CA LEU A 487 -2.56 11.80 -28.98
C LEU A 487 -2.94 11.55 -30.45
N LYS A 488 -3.40 10.34 -30.75
CA LYS A 488 -3.75 9.89 -32.10
C LYS A 488 -5.20 10.11 -32.51
N ALA A 489 -6.04 10.61 -31.61
CA ALA A 489 -7.48 10.73 -31.82
C ALA A 489 -7.89 11.46 -33.12
N ALA A 490 -7.09 12.46 -33.57
CA ALA A 490 -7.40 13.22 -34.77
C ALA A 490 -7.20 12.42 -36.09
N GLU A 491 -6.46 11.31 -36.05
CA GLU A 491 -6.13 10.50 -37.26
C GLU A 491 -7.27 9.51 -37.60
N ASP A 492 -7.87 8.88 -36.56
CA ASP A 492 -8.98 7.91 -36.68
C ASP A 492 -9.88 7.96 -35.44
N PRO A 493 -10.75 8.96 -35.28
CA PRO A 493 -11.44 9.26 -34.04
C PRO A 493 -12.47 8.18 -33.66
N LEU A 494 -12.32 7.64 -32.45
CA LEU A 494 -13.37 6.93 -31.72
C LEU A 494 -14.17 7.97 -30.93
N VAL A 495 -15.33 8.33 -31.43
CA VAL A 495 -16.24 9.25 -30.73
C VAL A 495 -16.78 8.59 -29.47
N THR A 496 -16.78 9.31 -28.35
CA THR A 496 -17.26 8.81 -27.05
C THR A 496 -18.54 9.53 -26.61
N PRO A 497 -19.28 8.97 -25.64
CA PRO A 497 -20.47 9.61 -25.09
C PRO A 497 -20.23 10.99 -24.46
N VAL A 498 -18.98 11.39 -24.25
CA VAL A 498 -18.59 12.57 -23.46
C VAL A 498 -17.76 13.59 -24.27
N ASN A 499 -17.72 13.46 -25.58
CA ASN A 499 -17.00 14.35 -26.50
C ASN A 499 -15.50 14.49 -26.20
N ILE A 500 -14.87 13.44 -25.74
CA ILE A 500 -13.43 13.27 -25.62
C ILE A 500 -13.06 12.09 -26.47
N ASP A 501 -12.49 12.32 -27.65
CA ASP A 501 -12.21 11.30 -28.62
C ASP A 501 -10.87 10.62 -28.38
N PHE A 502 -10.79 9.37 -28.77
CA PHE A 502 -9.61 8.53 -28.73
C PHE A 502 -9.38 7.92 -30.13
N SER A 503 -8.27 7.23 -30.34
CA SER A 503 -8.04 6.53 -31.62
C SER A 503 -8.69 5.15 -31.61
N VAL A 504 -9.29 4.76 -32.74
CA VAL A 504 -9.85 3.42 -32.93
C VAL A 504 -8.73 2.37 -32.98
N SER A 505 -7.64 2.64 -33.72
CA SER A 505 -6.59 1.67 -34.04
C SER A 505 -5.31 1.80 -33.23
N GLU A 506 -5.02 3.01 -32.69
CA GLU A 506 -3.74 3.32 -32.07
C GLU A 506 -3.88 3.52 -30.55
N HIS A 507 -3.59 2.46 -29.79
CA HIS A 507 -3.63 2.42 -28.34
C HIS A 507 -2.58 1.48 -27.74
N ILE A 508 -2.31 1.57 -26.45
CA ILE A 508 -1.34 0.77 -25.70
C ILE A 508 -1.96 0.15 -24.45
N LEU A 509 -2.60 0.97 -23.62
CA LEU A 509 -3.15 0.54 -22.33
C LEU A 509 -4.36 -0.42 -22.47
N PRO A 510 -5.30 -0.22 -23.40
CA PRO A 510 -6.42 -1.16 -23.62
C PRO A 510 -5.97 -2.59 -23.86
N ASP A 511 -4.98 -2.81 -24.73
CA ASP A 511 -4.41 -4.13 -25.02
C ASP A 511 -3.78 -4.78 -23.78
N TYR A 512 -3.16 -3.97 -22.94
CA TYR A 512 -2.56 -4.46 -21.71
C TYR A 512 -3.59 -4.85 -20.66
N ILE A 513 -4.63 -4.06 -20.53
CA ILE A 513 -5.76 -4.37 -19.64
C ILE A 513 -6.42 -5.68 -20.06
N CYS A 514 -6.64 -5.88 -21.37
CA CYS A 514 -7.16 -7.13 -21.90
C CYS A 514 -6.30 -8.33 -21.45
N LYS A 515 -4.99 -8.26 -21.61
CA LYS A 515 -4.06 -9.30 -21.16
C LYS A 515 -4.07 -9.50 -19.65
N LEU A 516 -4.19 -8.43 -18.88
CA LEU A 516 -4.29 -8.52 -17.42
C LEU A 516 -5.61 -9.17 -16.98
N MET A 517 -6.73 -8.86 -17.64
CA MET A 517 -8.02 -9.46 -17.33
C MET A 517 -8.01 -10.96 -17.64
N GLN A 518 -7.48 -11.35 -18.80
CA GLN A 518 -7.30 -12.76 -19.14
C GLN A 518 -6.42 -13.49 -18.11
N ARG A 519 -5.26 -12.93 -17.79
CA ARG A 519 -4.32 -13.52 -16.81
C ARG A 519 -4.94 -13.60 -15.41
N ARG A 520 -5.83 -12.66 -15.05
CA ARG A 520 -6.58 -12.71 -13.78
C ARG A 520 -7.57 -13.87 -13.77
N THR A 521 -8.28 -14.12 -14.86
CA THR A 521 -9.19 -15.26 -15.00
C THR A 521 -8.41 -16.58 -14.87
N GLU A 522 -7.30 -16.71 -15.61
CA GLU A 522 -6.41 -17.88 -15.52
C GLU A 522 -5.89 -18.10 -14.08
N ALA A 523 -5.58 -17.02 -13.35
CA ALA A 523 -5.15 -17.10 -11.96
C ALA A 523 -6.27 -17.57 -11.02
N HIS A 524 -7.52 -17.15 -11.24
CA HIS A 524 -8.67 -17.65 -10.50
C HIS A 524 -8.92 -19.14 -10.75
N ASP A 525 -8.86 -19.57 -12.02
CA ASP A 525 -9.03 -20.97 -12.40
C ASP A 525 -7.94 -21.86 -11.78
N ALA A 526 -6.71 -21.34 -11.70
CA ALA A 526 -5.58 -21.98 -11.06
C ALA A 526 -5.57 -21.85 -9.52
N LYS A 527 -6.60 -21.22 -8.90
CA LYS A 527 -6.68 -20.91 -7.45
C LYS A 527 -5.46 -20.15 -6.92
N ASN A 528 -4.87 -19.29 -7.75
CA ASN A 528 -3.78 -18.41 -7.38
C ASN A 528 -4.31 -17.03 -6.98
N ASP A 529 -4.91 -16.96 -5.79
CA ASP A 529 -5.56 -15.76 -5.27
C ASP A 529 -4.59 -14.55 -5.15
N ALA A 530 -3.33 -14.82 -4.80
CA ALA A 530 -2.32 -13.77 -4.70
C ALA A 530 -2.08 -13.09 -6.06
N LEU A 531 -1.98 -13.86 -7.14
CA LEU A 531 -1.82 -13.32 -8.49
C LEU A 531 -3.09 -12.59 -8.96
N ALA A 532 -4.26 -13.19 -8.77
CA ALA A 532 -5.53 -12.58 -9.13
C ALA A 532 -5.76 -11.25 -8.41
N TYR A 533 -5.42 -11.19 -7.11
CA TYR A 533 -5.52 -9.98 -6.29
C TYR A 533 -4.49 -8.92 -6.69
N ALA A 534 -3.25 -9.31 -6.94
CA ALA A 534 -2.19 -8.40 -7.41
C ALA A 534 -2.57 -7.72 -8.74
N ILE A 535 -3.10 -8.50 -9.69
CA ILE A 535 -3.59 -7.98 -10.98
C ILE A 535 -4.75 -7.01 -10.77
N LYS A 536 -5.73 -7.35 -9.90
CA LYS A 536 -6.85 -6.47 -9.57
C LYS A 536 -6.37 -5.10 -9.05
N ILE A 537 -5.43 -5.10 -8.09
CA ILE A 537 -4.86 -3.86 -7.54
C ILE A 537 -4.16 -3.05 -8.64
N LEU A 538 -3.38 -3.70 -9.49
CA LEU A 538 -2.66 -3.03 -10.58
C LEU A 538 -3.64 -2.35 -11.55
N MET A 539 -4.63 -3.07 -12.06
CA MET A 539 -5.64 -2.53 -12.99
C MET A 539 -6.40 -1.35 -12.38
N ASN A 540 -6.87 -1.48 -11.13
CA ASN A 540 -7.61 -0.41 -10.45
C ASN A 540 -6.75 0.84 -10.19
N SER A 541 -5.41 0.69 -10.12
CA SER A 541 -4.51 1.84 -9.95
C SER A 541 -4.35 2.68 -11.23
N MET A 542 -4.62 2.14 -12.43
CA MET A 542 -4.36 2.81 -13.71
C MET A 542 -5.12 4.13 -13.86
N TYR A 543 -6.41 4.16 -13.46
CA TYR A 543 -7.20 5.39 -13.42
C TYR A 543 -6.52 6.48 -12.57
N GLY A 544 -6.16 6.13 -11.33
CA GLY A 544 -5.53 7.06 -10.39
C GLY A 544 -4.17 7.58 -10.88
N VAL A 545 -3.41 6.73 -11.58
CA VAL A 545 -2.11 7.10 -12.15
C VAL A 545 -2.24 8.15 -13.25
N MET A 546 -3.18 7.98 -14.18
CA MET A 546 -3.42 8.94 -15.26
C MET A 546 -3.93 10.31 -14.77
N GLY A 547 -4.56 10.32 -13.58
CA GLY A 547 -4.99 11.53 -12.87
C GLY A 547 -3.98 12.07 -11.85
N ALA A 548 -2.79 11.48 -11.73
CA ALA A 548 -1.79 11.91 -10.75
C ALA A 548 -0.80 12.92 -11.35
N ALA A 549 -0.69 14.10 -10.75
CA ALA A 549 0.18 15.18 -11.25
C ALA A 549 1.68 14.83 -11.31
N ASN A 550 2.12 13.78 -10.61
CA ASN A 550 3.50 13.28 -10.67
C ASN A 550 3.71 12.19 -11.75
N CYS A 551 2.69 11.89 -12.55
CA CYS A 551 2.79 11.01 -13.72
C CYS A 551 3.14 11.84 -14.96
N ARG A 552 4.15 11.41 -15.74
CA ARG A 552 4.54 12.12 -16.99
C ARG A 552 3.46 12.10 -18.08
N PHE A 553 2.50 11.19 -17.96
CA PHE A 553 1.35 11.06 -18.86
C PHE A 553 0.07 11.69 -18.30
N TYR A 554 0.18 12.48 -17.22
CA TYR A 554 -0.97 13.18 -16.67
C TYR A 554 -1.63 14.07 -17.72
N ASN A 555 -2.92 13.84 -17.89
CA ASN A 555 -3.79 14.68 -18.71
C ASN A 555 -5.19 14.64 -18.11
N THR A 556 -5.77 15.82 -17.81
CA THR A 556 -7.10 15.92 -17.19
C THR A 556 -8.21 15.27 -18.02
N LYS A 557 -8.06 15.18 -19.34
CA LYS A 557 -9.03 14.53 -20.22
C LYS A 557 -9.19 13.05 -19.94
N LEU A 558 -8.10 12.35 -19.55
CA LEU A 558 -8.13 10.90 -19.31
C LEU A 558 -9.01 10.51 -18.10
N PRO A 559 -8.76 11.00 -16.87
CA PRO A 559 -9.62 10.70 -15.74
C PRO A 559 -11.04 11.30 -15.92
N THR A 560 -11.18 12.44 -16.61
CA THR A 560 -12.49 13.02 -16.95
C THR A 560 -13.28 12.07 -17.85
N ALA A 561 -12.68 11.53 -18.91
CA ALA A 561 -13.35 10.58 -19.79
C ALA A 561 -13.82 9.34 -19.00
N ILE A 562 -12.97 8.74 -18.20
CA ILE A 562 -13.30 7.54 -17.40
C ILE A 562 -14.49 7.81 -16.46
N THR A 563 -14.45 8.89 -15.67
CA THR A 563 -15.51 9.21 -14.71
C THR A 563 -16.82 9.65 -15.40
N ALA A 564 -16.73 10.42 -16.48
CA ALA A 564 -17.91 10.89 -17.23
C ALA A 564 -18.57 9.76 -18.00
N ILE A 565 -17.80 8.86 -18.64
CA ILE A 565 -18.35 7.67 -19.30
C ILE A 565 -18.92 6.70 -18.25
N GLY A 566 -18.25 6.50 -17.10
CA GLY A 566 -18.78 5.71 -15.99
C GLY A 566 -20.14 6.24 -15.50
N ARG A 567 -20.28 7.57 -15.42
CA ARG A 567 -21.58 8.21 -15.11
C ARG A 567 -22.61 7.91 -16.19
N TRP A 568 -22.27 8.06 -17.47
CA TRP A 568 -23.16 7.75 -18.58
C TRP A 568 -23.63 6.28 -18.54
N VAL A 569 -22.72 5.34 -18.24
CA VAL A 569 -23.05 3.91 -18.08
C VAL A 569 -24.05 3.73 -16.94
N LEU A 570 -23.80 4.30 -15.78
CA LEU A 570 -24.66 4.15 -14.59
C LEU A 570 -26.06 4.78 -14.83
N GLU A 571 -26.12 5.97 -15.44
CA GLU A 571 -27.38 6.66 -15.81
C GLU A 571 -28.17 5.87 -16.85
N SER A 572 -27.48 5.35 -17.89
CA SER A 572 -28.09 4.52 -18.93
C SER A 572 -28.63 3.21 -18.37
N THR A 573 -27.89 2.57 -17.45
CA THR A 573 -28.35 1.37 -16.72
C THR A 573 -29.62 1.67 -15.93
N ALA A 574 -29.59 2.73 -15.13
CA ALA A 574 -30.74 3.10 -14.31
C ALA A 574 -31.98 3.47 -15.14
N LYS A 575 -31.78 4.17 -16.26
CA LYS A 575 -32.84 4.49 -17.21
C LYS A 575 -33.44 3.22 -17.84
N GLN A 576 -32.58 2.35 -18.35
CA GLN A 576 -33.02 1.12 -19.03
C GLN A 576 -33.78 0.16 -18.08
N LEU A 577 -33.31 0.06 -16.80
CA LEU A 577 -34.03 -0.71 -15.79
C LEU A 577 -35.42 -0.10 -15.49
N ARG A 578 -35.52 1.22 -15.41
CA ARG A 578 -36.82 1.90 -15.25
C ARG A 578 -37.75 1.68 -16.47
N ASP A 579 -37.20 1.74 -17.67
CA ASP A 579 -37.93 1.48 -18.91
C ASP A 579 -38.47 0.01 -18.96
N TRP A 580 -37.77 -0.93 -18.32
CA TRP A 580 -38.23 -2.30 -18.11
C TRP A 580 -39.20 -2.46 -16.92
N GLY A 581 -39.56 -1.35 -16.24
CA GLY A 581 -40.54 -1.32 -15.14
C GLY A 581 -39.95 -1.65 -13.75
N TYR A 582 -38.64 -1.57 -13.58
CA TYR A 582 -38.01 -1.75 -12.26
C TYR A 582 -37.88 -0.43 -11.52
N LYS A 583 -37.94 -0.51 -10.18
CA LYS A 583 -37.65 0.63 -9.33
C LYS A 583 -36.16 0.65 -8.95
N VAL A 584 -35.43 1.63 -9.47
CA VAL A 584 -34.04 1.84 -9.16
C VAL A 584 -33.92 2.76 -7.95
N LEU A 585 -33.37 2.26 -6.84
CA LEU A 585 -33.35 2.90 -5.53
C LEU A 585 -32.08 3.71 -5.27
N TYR A 586 -30.94 3.20 -5.71
CA TYR A 586 -29.64 3.78 -5.38
C TYR A 586 -28.61 3.36 -6.42
N GLY A 587 -27.62 4.20 -6.67
CA GLY A 587 -26.45 3.86 -7.49
C GLY A 587 -25.21 4.55 -6.96
N ASP A 588 -24.08 3.84 -6.90
CA ASP A 588 -22.80 4.33 -6.40
C ASP A 588 -21.65 3.84 -7.27
N THR A 589 -21.06 4.73 -8.02
CA THR A 589 -19.85 4.51 -8.83
C THR A 589 -19.99 3.43 -9.90
N ASP A 590 -20.19 2.19 -9.51
CA ASP A 590 -20.22 0.97 -10.34
C ASP A 590 -21.40 0.04 -9.99
N SER A 591 -22.18 0.35 -8.97
CA SER A 591 -23.29 -0.50 -8.52
C SER A 591 -24.65 0.18 -8.62
N VAL A 592 -25.70 -0.63 -8.87
CA VAL A 592 -27.10 -0.21 -8.94
C VAL A 592 -27.96 -1.12 -8.07
N PHE A 593 -28.81 -0.50 -7.25
CA PHE A 593 -29.73 -1.16 -6.32
C PHE A 593 -31.14 -1.14 -6.91
N VAL A 594 -31.69 -2.31 -7.15
CA VAL A 594 -32.93 -2.48 -7.87
C VAL A 594 -33.91 -3.28 -7.04
N GLN A 595 -35.14 -2.75 -6.86
CA GLN A 595 -36.21 -3.49 -6.20
C GLN A 595 -36.82 -4.50 -7.19
N LEU A 596 -36.83 -5.79 -6.79
CA LEU A 596 -37.41 -6.87 -7.57
C LEU A 596 -38.94 -6.77 -7.66
N LYS A 597 -39.49 -7.30 -8.75
CA LYS A 597 -40.94 -7.46 -8.92
C LYS A 597 -41.45 -8.64 -8.07
N ASP A 598 -42.74 -8.64 -7.79
CA ASP A 598 -43.34 -9.63 -6.87
C ASP A 598 -43.17 -11.09 -7.35
N ASP A 599 -43.23 -11.34 -8.65
CA ASP A 599 -43.01 -12.65 -9.25
C ASP A 599 -41.54 -13.13 -9.26
N GLU A 600 -40.59 -12.23 -9.09
CA GLU A 600 -39.15 -12.50 -9.06
C GLU A 600 -38.59 -12.81 -7.65
N ARG A 601 -39.40 -12.53 -6.61
CA ARG A 601 -38.98 -12.69 -5.19
C ARG A 601 -38.76 -14.14 -4.78
N LEU A 602 -39.34 -15.10 -5.52
CA LEU A 602 -39.22 -16.54 -5.26
C LEU A 602 -37.77 -17.04 -5.48
N ASP A 603 -37.03 -16.45 -6.44
CA ASP A 603 -35.63 -16.71 -6.68
C ASP A 603 -34.90 -15.41 -7.04
N ALA A 604 -34.67 -14.58 -6.02
CA ALA A 604 -34.03 -13.29 -6.18
C ALA A 604 -32.61 -13.38 -6.79
N ASN A 605 -31.92 -14.49 -6.53
CA ASN A 605 -30.57 -14.71 -7.07
C ASN A 605 -30.62 -15.00 -8.60
N ALA A 606 -31.62 -15.77 -9.07
CA ALA A 606 -31.78 -16.00 -10.49
C ALA A 606 -32.25 -14.72 -11.20
N ALA A 607 -33.22 -13.99 -10.63
CA ALA A 607 -33.69 -12.72 -11.16
C ALA A 607 -32.56 -11.68 -11.28
N GLY A 608 -31.71 -11.56 -10.26
CA GLY A 608 -30.53 -10.67 -10.29
C GLY A 608 -29.54 -11.03 -11.40
N ARG A 609 -29.27 -12.32 -11.61
CA ARG A 609 -28.41 -12.79 -12.70
C ARG A 609 -29.04 -12.54 -14.09
N ASP A 610 -30.35 -12.75 -14.25
CA ASP A 610 -31.04 -12.45 -15.50
C ASP A 610 -31.00 -10.96 -15.84
N LEU A 611 -31.23 -10.10 -14.83
CA LEU A 611 -31.15 -8.65 -15.01
C LEU A 611 -29.74 -8.21 -15.43
N ALA A 612 -28.70 -8.76 -14.81
CA ALA A 612 -27.31 -8.46 -15.18
C ALA A 612 -27.04 -8.83 -16.64
N GLN A 613 -27.43 -10.04 -17.08
CA GLN A 613 -27.25 -10.48 -18.46
C GLN A 613 -28.02 -9.62 -19.47
N ARG A 614 -29.21 -9.18 -19.12
CA ARG A 614 -30.02 -8.29 -19.99
C ARG A 614 -29.39 -6.93 -20.16
N VAL A 615 -28.84 -6.36 -19.09
CA VAL A 615 -28.12 -5.09 -19.14
C VAL A 615 -26.82 -5.23 -19.96
N ASP A 616 -26.09 -6.33 -19.82
CA ASP A 616 -24.91 -6.62 -20.66
C ASP A 616 -25.28 -6.70 -22.14
N GLY A 617 -26.40 -7.36 -22.47
CA GLY A 617 -26.96 -7.40 -23.83
C GLY A 617 -27.22 -5.99 -24.37
N TYR A 618 -27.92 -5.17 -23.56
CA TYR A 618 -28.21 -3.77 -23.92
C TYR A 618 -26.95 -2.99 -24.24
N PHE A 619 -25.88 -3.05 -23.38
CA PHE A 619 -24.66 -2.34 -23.66
C PHE A 619 -23.88 -2.87 -24.86
N ARG A 620 -23.89 -4.17 -25.14
CA ARG A 620 -23.30 -4.71 -26.36
C ARG A 620 -23.94 -4.10 -27.61
N GLU A 621 -25.27 -4.00 -27.64
CA GLU A 621 -25.98 -3.39 -28.76
C GLU A 621 -25.75 -1.88 -28.87
N VAL A 622 -25.90 -1.15 -27.77
CA VAL A 622 -25.80 0.31 -27.76
C VAL A 622 -24.38 0.77 -28.10
N ILE A 623 -23.36 0.12 -27.55
CA ILE A 623 -21.97 0.50 -27.77
C ILE A 623 -21.56 0.17 -29.20
N GLN A 624 -21.92 -1.02 -29.70
CA GLN A 624 -21.63 -1.40 -31.09
C GLN A 624 -22.32 -0.49 -32.10
N SER A 625 -23.60 -0.16 -31.85
CA SER A 625 -24.40 0.63 -32.80
C SER A 625 -23.98 2.11 -32.82
N ASN A 626 -23.69 2.70 -31.67
CA ASN A 626 -23.44 4.13 -31.57
C ASN A 626 -21.95 4.51 -31.74
N PHE A 627 -21.04 3.60 -31.39
CA PHE A 627 -19.59 3.89 -31.32
C PHE A 627 -18.75 2.94 -32.18
N GLY A 628 -19.32 1.87 -32.73
CA GLY A 628 -18.64 0.95 -33.64
C GLY A 628 -17.58 0.05 -33.00
N VAL A 629 -17.55 -0.04 -31.68
CA VAL A 629 -16.56 -0.85 -30.91
C VAL A 629 -17.26 -1.90 -30.05
N PRO A 630 -16.58 -3.02 -29.70
CA PRO A 630 -17.14 -4.02 -28.82
C PRO A 630 -17.22 -3.50 -27.39
N SER A 631 -18.28 -3.85 -26.66
CA SER A 631 -18.41 -3.60 -25.23
C SER A 631 -17.64 -4.64 -24.41
N PHE A 632 -16.82 -4.18 -23.48
CA PHE A 632 -16.18 -4.98 -22.44
C PHE A 632 -16.79 -4.75 -21.05
N LEU A 633 -17.97 -4.11 -21.00
CA LEU A 633 -18.73 -3.97 -19.77
C LEU A 633 -19.30 -5.32 -19.37
N GLU A 634 -19.19 -5.68 -18.12
CA GLU A 634 -19.75 -6.88 -17.52
C GLU A 634 -20.41 -6.50 -16.21
N LEU A 635 -21.73 -6.67 -16.12
CA LEU A 635 -22.52 -6.46 -14.92
C LEU A 635 -22.74 -7.81 -14.25
N GLU A 636 -22.54 -7.89 -12.94
CA GLU A 636 -22.79 -9.12 -12.19
C GLU A 636 -23.76 -8.89 -11.04
N PHE A 637 -24.50 -9.94 -10.71
CA PHE A 637 -25.28 -9.98 -9.49
C PHE A 637 -24.34 -10.11 -8.29
N GLU A 638 -24.30 -9.10 -7.43
CA GLU A 638 -23.43 -9.10 -6.26
C GLU A 638 -24.11 -9.76 -5.04
N LYS A 639 -25.30 -9.28 -4.71
CA LYS A 639 -26.03 -9.74 -3.52
C LYS A 639 -27.51 -9.34 -3.56
N HIS A 640 -28.29 -9.95 -2.68
CA HIS A 640 -29.69 -9.65 -2.45
C HIS A 640 -29.94 -9.25 -0.99
N TYR A 641 -30.65 -8.15 -0.79
CA TYR A 641 -31.14 -7.71 0.51
C TYR A 641 -32.62 -8.02 0.62
N VAL A 642 -33.01 -8.80 1.64
CA VAL A 642 -34.42 -9.01 2.01
C VAL A 642 -35.03 -7.68 2.45
N LYS A 643 -34.24 -6.87 3.19
CA LYS A 643 -34.61 -5.51 3.59
C LYS A 643 -33.41 -4.58 3.42
N LEU A 644 -33.64 -3.40 2.88
CA LEU A 644 -32.62 -2.35 2.71
C LEU A 644 -33.15 -1.04 3.31
N PHE A 645 -32.36 -0.44 4.18
CA PHE A 645 -32.64 0.89 4.74
C PHE A 645 -31.66 1.92 4.14
N LEU A 646 -32.25 2.96 3.53
CA LEU A 646 -31.52 4.12 3.01
C LEU A 646 -31.83 5.33 3.91
N PRO A 647 -30.86 5.88 4.66
CA PRO A 647 -31.11 7.01 5.56
C PRO A 647 -31.27 8.32 4.81
N ARG A 648 -31.96 9.30 5.42
CA ARG A 648 -32.03 10.68 4.94
C ARG A 648 -30.68 11.39 5.06
N MET A 649 -30.48 12.43 4.23
CA MET A 649 -29.36 13.33 4.41
C MET A 649 -29.63 14.28 5.58
N ARG A 650 -28.72 14.35 6.55
CA ARG A 650 -28.90 15.19 7.76
C ARG A 650 -28.94 16.70 7.50
N THR A 651 -28.50 17.14 6.32
CA THR A 651 -28.45 18.55 5.88
C THR A 651 -29.61 18.92 4.96
N ASN A 652 -30.30 17.92 4.38
CA ASN A 652 -31.44 18.11 3.51
C ASN A 652 -32.41 16.94 3.68
N ASP A 653 -33.57 17.18 4.29
CA ASP A 653 -34.55 16.14 4.64
C ASP A 653 -35.23 15.49 3.41
N GLU A 654 -35.06 16.07 2.23
CA GLU A 654 -35.63 15.53 0.99
C GLU A 654 -34.65 14.64 0.21
N GLU A 655 -33.39 14.55 0.65
CA GLU A 655 -32.37 13.77 -0.03
C GLU A 655 -31.90 12.55 0.78
N THR A 656 -31.53 11.49 0.07
CA THR A 656 -30.92 10.30 0.66
C THR A 656 -29.44 10.54 0.97
N ALA A 657 -28.97 10.07 2.11
CA ALA A 657 -27.56 10.15 2.47
C ALA A 657 -26.71 9.26 1.54
N VAL A 658 -25.73 9.86 0.86
CA VAL A 658 -24.84 9.15 -0.05
C VAL A 658 -23.85 8.25 0.70
N LYS A 659 -23.59 7.06 0.16
CA LYS A 659 -22.64 6.06 0.69
C LYS A 659 -22.97 5.59 2.13
N ARG A 660 -24.25 5.63 2.49
CA ARG A 660 -24.76 5.18 3.79
C ARG A 660 -25.98 4.31 3.59
N TYR A 661 -25.94 3.07 4.05
CA TYR A 661 -27.08 2.16 4.04
C TYR A 661 -26.88 0.97 4.98
N VAL A 662 -27.97 0.31 5.31
CA VAL A 662 -27.98 -0.96 6.05
C VAL A 662 -28.87 -1.95 5.32
N GLY A 663 -28.34 -3.11 4.97
CA GLY A 663 -29.09 -4.20 4.34
C GLY A 663 -29.12 -5.44 5.23
N LEU A 664 -30.26 -6.13 5.23
CA LEU A 664 -30.46 -7.45 5.82
C LEU A 664 -30.30 -8.50 4.72
N LEU A 665 -29.31 -9.37 4.85
CA LEU A 665 -29.11 -10.50 3.94
C LEU A 665 -30.03 -11.68 4.27
N SER A 666 -30.14 -12.64 3.35
CA SER A 666 -30.99 -13.84 3.52
C SER A 666 -30.54 -14.76 4.65
N ASP A 667 -29.26 -14.71 5.03
CA ASP A 667 -28.71 -15.46 6.17
C ASP A 667 -28.96 -14.77 7.54
N GLY A 668 -29.64 -13.62 7.55
CA GLY A 668 -29.91 -12.83 8.74
C GLY A 668 -28.75 -11.88 9.16
N SER A 669 -27.66 -11.86 8.44
CA SER A 669 -26.56 -10.94 8.71
C SER A 669 -26.85 -9.52 8.19
N LEU A 670 -26.24 -8.52 8.85
CA LEU A 670 -26.35 -7.11 8.45
C LEU A 670 -25.13 -6.67 7.65
N ASP A 671 -25.37 -6.14 6.45
CA ASP A 671 -24.35 -5.42 5.66
C ASP A 671 -24.52 -3.91 5.90
N ILE A 672 -23.57 -3.30 6.59
CA ILE A 672 -23.61 -1.89 7.02
C ILE A 672 -22.52 -1.11 6.32
N LYS A 673 -22.87 -0.05 5.59
CA LYS A 673 -21.94 0.84 4.88
C LYS A 673 -22.06 2.28 5.35
N GLY A 674 -20.90 2.92 5.56
CA GLY A 674 -20.80 4.36 5.85
C GLY A 674 -21.45 4.83 7.14
N MET A 675 -22.03 3.93 7.91
CA MET A 675 -22.72 4.21 9.18
C MET A 675 -21.72 4.23 10.35
N GLU A 676 -22.16 4.67 11.51
CA GLU A 676 -21.34 4.81 12.72
C GLU A 676 -20.74 3.47 13.19
N PHE A 677 -21.43 2.37 12.97
CA PHE A 677 -20.97 1.02 13.29
C PHE A 677 -19.60 0.69 12.65
N VAL A 678 -19.38 1.09 11.40
CA VAL A 678 -18.12 0.80 10.65
C VAL A 678 -17.07 1.91 10.82
N ARG A 679 -17.37 3.00 11.52
CA ARG A 679 -16.46 4.13 11.67
C ARG A 679 -15.54 3.94 12.87
N SER A 680 -14.25 4.01 12.66
CA SER A 680 -13.23 3.91 13.71
C SER A 680 -13.26 5.07 14.72
N ASP A 681 -13.94 6.17 14.38
CA ASP A 681 -14.07 7.36 15.22
C ASP A 681 -15.37 7.41 16.05
N SER A 682 -16.23 6.40 15.93
CA SER A 682 -17.42 6.22 16.77
C SER A 682 -17.07 5.49 18.07
N THR A 683 -17.81 5.81 19.15
CA THR A 683 -17.64 5.09 20.42
C THR A 683 -18.12 3.63 20.30
N PRO A 684 -17.59 2.70 21.11
CA PRO A 684 -18.13 1.35 21.17
C PRO A 684 -19.64 1.30 21.45
N LEU A 685 -20.14 2.16 22.37
CA LEU A 685 -21.59 2.25 22.64
C LEU A 685 -22.40 2.60 21.38
N ALA A 686 -21.98 3.62 20.61
CA ALA A 686 -22.71 4.02 19.40
C ALA A 686 -22.74 2.91 18.35
N ARG A 687 -21.66 2.15 18.22
CA ARG A 687 -21.58 1.00 17.30
C ARG A 687 -22.50 -0.13 17.71
N ASP A 688 -22.44 -0.54 18.99
CA ASP A 688 -23.27 -1.62 19.53
C ASP A 688 -24.76 -1.24 19.45
N PHE A 689 -25.09 0.00 19.80
CA PHE A 689 -26.45 0.51 19.75
C PHE A 689 -26.99 0.52 18.32
N GLN A 690 -26.22 1.02 17.34
CA GLN A 690 -26.66 1.09 15.94
C GLN A 690 -26.88 -0.31 15.35
N TYR A 691 -25.97 -1.26 15.62
CA TYR A 691 -26.12 -2.64 15.16
C TYR A 691 -27.39 -3.27 15.70
N GLU A 692 -27.62 -3.19 17.02
CA GLU A 692 -28.78 -3.79 17.67
C GLU A 692 -30.09 -3.07 17.29
N LEU A 693 -30.04 -1.75 17.06
CA LEU A 693 -31.17 -0.98 16.56
C LEU A 693 -31.68 -1.52 15.22
N PHE A 694 -30.78 -1.69 14.23
CA PHE A 694 -31.14 -2.21 12.91
C PHE A 694 -31.54 -3.67 12.96
N ARG A 695 -30.89 -4.50 13.77
CA ARG A 695 -31.27 -5.89 13.97
C ARG A 695 -32.75 -5.98 14.45
N ARG A 696 -33.10 -5.21 15.46
CA ARG A 696 -34.46 -5.16 16.00
C ARG A 696 -35.46 -4.60 15.00
N TYR A 697 -35.10 -3.49 14.36
CA TYR A 697 -35.98 -2.85 13.37
C TYR A 697 -36.32 -3.79 12.21
N PHE A 698 -35.37 -4.48 11.65
CA PHE A 698 -35.63 -5.43 10.56
C PHE A 698 -36.42 -6.66 11.00
N ASN A 699 -36.31 -7.07 12.25
CA ASN A 699 -37.10 -8.15 12.83
C ASN A 699 -38.53 -7.71 13.25
N GLY A 700 -38.86 -6.44 13.14
CA GLY A 700 -40.17 -5.91 13.56
C GLY A 700 -40.32 -5.87 15.08
N GLU A 701 -39.22 -5.88 15.85
CA GLU A 701 -39.32 -5.80 17.34
C GLU A 701 -39.63 -4.36 17.76
N ALA A 702 -40.34 -4.23 18.90
CA ALA A 702 -40.67 -2.92 19.45
C ALA A 702 -39.41 -2.19 19.95
N LEU A 703 -39.08 -1.04 19.36
CA LEU A 703 -37.87 -0.29 19.66
C LEU A 703 -37.99 0.53 20.95
N ALA A 704 -39.17 1.09 21.25
CA ALA A 704 -39.35 2.01 22.35
C ALA A 704 -39.00 1.45 23.75
N PRO A 705 -39.39 0.22 24.13
CA PRO A 705 -39.02 -0.36 25.42
C PRO A 705 -37.50 -0.61 25.52
N TRP A 706 -36.90 -1.07 24.42
CA TRP A 706 -35.48 -1.33 24.37
C TRP A 706 -34.64 -0.04 24.47
N ILE A 707 -35.00 1.02 23.72
CA ILE A 707 -34.30 2.31 23.76
C ILE A 707 -34.37 2.90 25.19
N ARG A 708 -35.54 2.85 25.83
CA ARG A 708 -35.69 3.27 27.26
C ARG A 708 -34.75 2.50 28.18
N GLY A 709 -34.67 1.18 27.97
CA GLY A 709 -33.77 0.34 28.75
C GLY A 709 -32.30 0.70 28.59
N VAL A 710 -31.84 0.92 27.35
CA VAL A 710 -30.45 1.35 27.05
C VAL A 710 -30.14 2.71 27.69
N VAL A 711 -31.06 3.70 27.57
CA VAL A 711 -30.87 5.02 28.17
C VAL A 711 -30.82 4.93 29.68
N GLY A 712 -31.63 4.09 30.31
CA GLY A 712 -31.62 3.86 31.75
C GLY A 712 -30.28 3.26 32.22
N ARG A 713 -29.83 2.23 31.58
CA ARG A 713 -28.52 1.57 31.85
C ARG A 713 -27.33 2.53 31.64
N LEU A 714 -27.39 3.37 30.61
CA LEU A 714 -26.35 4.38 30.35
C LEU A 714 -26.29 5.40 31.51
N ARG A 715 -27.42 5.89 31.98
CA ARG A 715 -27.49 6.83 33.14
C ARG A 715 -26.99 6.20 34.43
N ASN A 716 -27.08 4.87 34.56
CA ASN A 716 -26.56 4.12 35.70
C ASN A 716 -25.08 3.81 35.61
N GLY A 717 -24.37 4.23 34.53
CA GLY A 717 -22.94 4.00 34.36
C GLY A 717 -22.56 2.61 33.83
N GLU A 718 -23.53 1.78 33.38
CA GLU A 718 -23.25 0.41 32.94
C GLU A 718 -22.42 0.31 31.64
N PHE A 719 -22.22 1.44 30.93
CA PHE A 719 -21.50 1.51 29.64
C PHE A 719 -20.30 2.47 29.67
N ASP A 720 -19.80 2.86 30.83
CA ASP A 720 -18.74 3.87 30.97
C ASP A 720 -17.46 3.50 30.19
N ASP A 721 -17.10 2.21 30.19
CA ASP A 721 -16.01 1.63 29.41
C ASP A 721 -16.19 1.77 27.89
N LYS A 722 -17.45 1.95 27.42
CA LYS A 722 -17.83 2.06 26.01
C LYS A 722 -18.02 3.50 25.52
N LEU A 723 -17.77 4.50 26.36
CA LEU A 723 -18.03 5.91 26.06
C LEU A 723 -16.82 6.66 25.50
N VAL A 724 -15.65 6.03 25.47
CA VAL A 724 -14.40 6.66 25.09
C VAL A 724 -14.39 7.01 23.61
N TYR A 725 -14.19 8.30 23.33
CA TYR A 725 -13.87 8.75 21.96
C TYR A 725 -12.38 8.60 21.68
N LYS A 726 -12.05 8.04 20.51
CA LYS A 726 -10.70 7.90 20.02
C LYS A 726 -10.54 8.70 18.73
N ARG A 727 -9.72 9.75 18.75
CA ARG A 727 -9.58 10.67 17.61
C ARG A 727 -8.10 10.96 17.27
N ARG A 728 -7.80 11.03 15.99
CA ARG A 728 -6.51 11.46 15.47
C ARG A 728 -6.54 12.94 15.09
N LEU A 729 -5.47 13.67 15.39
CA LEU A 729 -5.26 15.04 14.94
C LEU A 729 -4.58 15.04 13.57
N SER A 730 -5.14 15.79 12.62
CA SER A 730 -4.54 15.94 11.27
C SER A 730 -3.33 16.90 11.25
N ARG A 731 -3.23 17.78 12.24
CA ARG A 731 -2.13 18.76 12.44
C ARG A 731 -1.89 18.94 13.93
N ARG A 732 -0.88 19.73 14.31
CA ARG A 732 -0.61 20.03 15.74
C ARG A 732 -1.82 20.70 16.39
N ALA A 733 -2.09 20.40 17.66
CA ALA A 733 -3.19 20.98 18.39
C ALA A 733 -3.17 22.53 18.42
N ALA A 734 -1.96 23.12 18.46
CA ALA A 734 -1.79 24.56 18.43
C ALA A 734 -2.24 25.22 17.12
N ASP A 735 -2.18 24.51 15.97
CA ASP A 735 -2.44 25.03 14.63
C ASP A 735 -3.95 25.19 14.33
N TYR A 736 -4.83 24.77 15.22
CA TYR A 736 -6.28 24.86 15.04
C TYR A 736 -6.82 26.19 15.55
N LYS A 737 -7.33 27.03 14.65
CA LYS A 737 -7.98 28.32 14.98
C LYS A 737 -9.31 28.11 15.74
N SER A 738 -10.10 27.11 15.33
CA SER A 738 -11.35 26.70 16.00
C SER A 738 -11.22 25.23 16.40
N PRO A 739 -10.81 24.92 17.65
CA PRO A 739 -10.52 23.56 18.07
C PRO A 739 -11.79 22.76 18.33
N PRO A 740 -12.06 21.67 17.57
CA PRO A 740 -13.12 20.71 17.88
C PRO A 740 -12.84 19.95 19.19
N PRO A 741 -13.80 19.18 19.73
CA PRO A 741 -13.66 18.54 21.05
C PRO A 741 -12.36 17.77 21.25
N HIS A 742 -11.97 16.92 20.31
CA HIS A 742 -10.72 16.15 20.39
C HIS A 742 -9.45 17.01 20.41
N VAL A 743 -9.46 18.16 19.74
CA VAL A 743 -8.32 19.09 19.80
C VAL A 743 -8.31 19.84 21.12
N ARG A 744 -9.49 20.16 21.69
CA ARG A 744 -9.57 20.74 23.05
C ARG A 744 -9.02 19.76 24.08
N ALA A 745 -9.41 18.49 24.00
CA ALA A 745 -8.85 17.45 24.86
C ALA A 745 -7.32 17.33 24.71
N ALA A 746 -6.81 17.30 23.47
CA ALA A 746 -5.37 17.25 23.25
C ALA A 746 -4.62 18.48 23.82
N LYS A 747 -5.20 19.68 23.76
CA LYS A 747 -4.62 20.89 24.37
C LYS A 747 -4.55 20.82 25.89
N LEU A 748 -5.42 20.06 26.56
CA LEU A 748 -5.31 19.84 28.01
C LEU A 748 -4.09 18.99 28.39
N LEU A 749 -3.70 18.06 27.52
CA LEU A 749 -2.50 17.22 27.71
C LEU A 749 -1.20 17.93 27.32
N ASP A 750 -1.28 18.86 26.38
CA ASP A 750 -0.13 19.55 25.78
C ASP A 750 -0.45 21.03 25.55
N PRO A 751 -0.56 21.82 26.66
CA PRO A 751 -0.95 23.24 26.60
C PRO A 751 0.03 24.09 25.78
N ASP A 752 1.30 23.77 25.82
CA ASP A 752 2.41 24.48 25.16
C ASP A 752 2.76 23.92 23.78
N GLY A 753 2.16 22.80 23.35
CA GLY A 753 2.40 22.17 22.06
C GLY A 753 3.74 21.45 21.94
N SER A 754 4.41 21.18 23.07
CA SER A 754 5.75 20.57 23.10
C SER A 754 5.74 19.06 22.76
N ARG A 755 4.67 18.36 23.09
CA ARG A 755 4.55 16.89 22.98
C ARG A 755 4.09 16.41 21.62
N ASN A 756 3.59 17.30 20.72
CA ASN A 756 3.10 16.95 19.38
C ASN A 756 2.09 15.77 19.36
N ILE A 757 1.07 15.87 20.19
CA ILE A 757 0.03 14.83 20.31
C ILE A 757 -0.65 14.62 18.96
N ARG A 758 -0.67 13.38 18.49
CA ARG A 758 -1.30 12.97 17.22
C ARG A 758 -2.61 12.22 17.40
N ARG A 759 -2.86 11.71 18.58
CA ARG A 759 -4.08 10.98 18.96
C ARG A 759 -4.44 11.32 20.38
N VAL A 760 -5.75 11.37 20.65
CA VAL A 760 -6.29 11.58 21.98
C VAL A 760 -7.48 10.66 22.20
N GLU A 761 -7.54 10.08 23.39
CA GLU A 761 -8.68 9.35 23.93
C GLU A 761 -9.30 10.21 25.03
N TYR A 762 -10.61 10.44 24.94
CA TYR A 762 -11.26 11.36 25.86
C TYR A 762 -12.72 10.98 26.14
N LEU A 763 -13.21 11.42 27.27
CA LEU A 763 -14.62 11.39 27.63
C LEU A 763 -15.22 12.81 27.56
N MET A 764 -16.51 12.88 27.35
CA MET A 764 -17.26 14.13 27.49
C MET A 764 -17.73 14.26 28.93
N THR A 765 -17.35 15.36 29.55
CA THR A 765 -17.79 15.77 30.91
C THR A 765 -18.70 17.00 30.84
N PRO A 766 -19.42 17.37 31.90
CA PRO A 766 -20.22 18.60 31.90
C PRO A 766 -19.39 19.87 31.56
N THR A 767 -18.10 19.85 31.84
CA THR A 767 -17.18 20.97 31.53
C THR A 767 -16.53 20.88 30.14
N GLY A 768 -16.80 19.79 29.40
CA GLY A 768 -16.31 19.58 28.06
C GLY A 768 -15.45 18.30 27.91
N PRO A 769 -14.66 18.17 26.82
CA PRO A 769 -13.88 16.97 26.56
C PRO A 769 -12.64 16.92 27.46
N VAL A 770 -12.49 15.84 28.23
CA VAL A 770 -11.36 15.58 29.13
C VAL A 770 -10.63 14.30 28.70
N PRO A 771 -9.31 14.33 28.49
CA PRO A 771 -8.51 13.14 28.18
C PRO A 771 -8.57 12.08 29.28
N LEU A 772 -8.53 10.81 28.90
CA LEU A 772 -8.51 9.70 29.87
C LEU A 772 -7.31 9.74 30.81
N GLU A 773 -6.16 10.22 30.34
CA GLU A 773 -4.94 10.36 31.14
C GLU A 773 -5.12 11.31 32.34
N LEU A 774 -6.08 12.24 32.27
CA LEU A 774 -6.43 13.16 33.37
C LEU A 774 -7.51 12.59 34.29
N LYS A 775 -7.95 11.35 34.08
CA LYS A 775 -8.92 10.62 34.92
C LYS A 775 -10.18 11.47 35.22
N PRO A 776 -11.04 11.71 34.22
CA PRO A 776 -12.25 12.49 34.43
C PRO A 776 -13.15 11.87 35.54
N ASP A 777 -13.57 12.67 36.50
CA ASP A 777 -14.36 12.22 37.66
C ASP A 777 -15.85 12.11 37.35
N GLU A 778 -16.35 12.78 36.30
CA GLU A 778 -17.77 12.86 35.96
C GLU A 778 -17.97 12.71 34.44
N ILE A 779 -19.04 11.99 34.04
CA ILE A 779 -19.39 11.75 32.64
C ILE A 779 -20.68 12.48 32.30
N ASP A 780 -20.71 13.23 31.19
CA ASP A 780 -21.94 13.86 30.68
C ASP A 780 -22.78 12.85 29.89
N TYR A 781 -23.54 12.01 30.57
CA TYR A 781 -24.43 11.03 29.94
C TYR A 781 -25.44 11.68 28.99
N ASN A 782 -25.90 12.92 29.25
CA ASN A 782 -26.80 13.61 28.33
C ASN A 782 -26.16 13.90 26.97
N HIS A 783 -24.89 14.25 26.95
CA HIS A 783 -24.17 14.38 25.70
C HIS A 783 -24.24 13.08 24.86
N TYR A 784 -23.97 11.91 25.47
CA TYR A 784 -24.03 10.63 24.78
C TYR A 784 -25.43 10.25 24.32
N ILE A 785 -26.44 10.48 25.15
CA ILE A 785 -27.86 10.28 24.79
C ILE A 785 -28.20 11.12 23.55
N GLU A 786 -27.94 12.43 23.60
CA GLU A 786 -28.37 13.38 22.56
C GLU A 786 -27.56 13.25 21.28
N LYS A 787 -26.22 13.09 21.39
CA LYS A 787 -25.34 13.12 20.24
C LYS A 787 -25.04 11.75 19.62
N GLN A 788 -25.25 10.68 20.35
CA GLN A 788 -25.04 9.33 19.87
C GLN A 788 -26.32 8.53 19.74
N LEU A 789 -27.06 8.30 20.83
CA LEU A 789 -28.23 7.44 20.76
C LEU A 789 -29.37 8.07 19.96
N ARG A 790 -29.76 9.32 20.27
CA ARG A 790 -30.82 10.05 19.55
C ARG A 790 -30.51 10.12 18.04
N SER A 791 -29.33 10.62 17.69
CA SER A 791 -28.99 10.84 16.28
C SER A 791 -29.01 9.59 15.45
N LEU A 792 -28.83 8.40 16.05
CA LEU A 792 -28.92 7.11 15.39
C LEU A 792 -30.34 6.55 15.35
N ALA A 793 -31.09 6.75 16.46
CA ALA A 793 -32.46 6.26 16.57
C ALA A 793 -33.42 7.05 15.66
N ASP A 794 -33.25 8.38 15.57
CA ASP A 794 -34.16 9.23 14.78
C ASP A 794 -34.16 8.84 13.30
N ASP A 795 -33.04 8.43 12.75
CA ASP A 795 -32.92 7.94 11.36
C ASP A 795 -33.92 6.77 11.07
N VAL A 796 -34.24 5.95 12.10
CA VAL A 796 -35.12 4.78 12.00
C VAL A 796 -36.54 5.12 12.52
N LEU A 797 -36.65 5.84 13.63
CA LEU A 797 -37.94 6.12 14.31
C LEU A 797 -38.89 6.96 13.47
N ILE A 798 -38.37 7.88 12.65
CA ILE A 798 -39.16 8.67 11.70
C ILE A 798 -39.99 7.76 10.79
N HIS A 799 -39.45 6.61 10.36
CA HIS A 799 -40.16 5.67 9.49
C HIS A 799 -41.20 4.83 10.22
N SER A 800 -41.08 4.65 11.55
CA SER A 800 -42.08 3.99 12.39
C SER A 800 -43.15 4.93 12.91
N GLY A 801 -43.07 6.22 12.60
CA GLY A 801 -43.97 7.24 13.13
C GLY A 801 -43.78 7.57 14.61
N GLU A 802 -42.61 7.19 15.15
CA GLU A 802 -42.19 7.43 16.52
C GLU A 802 -41.15 8.54 16.60
N SER A 803 -40.93 9.13 17.77
CA SER A 803 -39.81 10.04 18.00
C SER A 803 -39.06 9.67 19.27
N PHE A 804 -37.75 9.97 19.30
CA PHE A 804 -36.93 9.69 20.47
C PHE A 804 -37.44 10.41 21.73
N ASP A 805 -37.95 11.64 21.59
CA ASP A 805 -38.53 12.41 22.71
C ASP A 805 -39.80 11.76 23.25
N ALA A 806 -40.69 11.27 22.36
CA ALA A 806 -41.90 10.56 22.79
C ALA A 806 -41.55 9.25 23.52
N ILE A 807 -40.50 8.54 23.06
CA ILE A 807 -40.02 7.31 23.71
C ILE A 807 -39.51 7.57 25.12
N LEU A 808 -38.80 8.67 25.38
CA LEU A 808 -38.26 9.02 26.70
C LEU A 808 -39.25 9.70 27.64
N GLY A 809 -40.50 9.93 27.17
CA GLY A 809 -41.54 10.46 28.03
C GLY A 809 -41.82 11.95 27.85
N GLY A 810 -41.49 12.51 26.65
CA GLY A 810 -41.76 13.91 26.29
C GLY A 810 -41.18 14.94 27.27
N LYS A 811 -40.64 16.05 26.81
CA LYS A 811 -40.54 17.24 27.67
C LYS A 811 -41.96 17.56 28.10
N GLN A 812 -42.32 17.22 29.34
CA GLN A 812 -43.43 17.83 30.00
C GLN A 812 -43.13 19.33 29.96
N LEU A 813 -43.84 20.04 29.08
CA LEU A 813 -43.91 21.48 29.17
C LEU A 813 -44.37 21.77 30.60
N GLU A 814 -43.50 22.25 31.46
CA GLU A 814 -43.88 22.95 32.68
C GLU A 814 -44.64 24.19 32.24
N LEU A 815 -45.93 23.97 32.06
CA LEU A 815 -46.93 25.02 32.11
C LEU A 815 -47.16 25.30 33.60
N PHE A 816 -46.26 26.18 34.15
CA PHE A 816 -46.56 27.07 35.27
C PHE A 816 -45.37 27.99 35.52
#